data_e1694cade7dc8898ca554d9de60c7575
#
_entry.id   e1694cade7dc8898ca554d9de60c7575
#
_cell.length_a   1.000
_cell.length_b   1.000
_cell.length_c   1.000
_cell.angle_alpha   90.00
_cell.angle_beta   90.00
_cell.angle_gamma   90.00
#
_symmetry.space_group_name_H-M   'P 1'
#
loop_
_entity.id
_entity.type
_entity.pdbx_description
1 polymer ?
#
loop_
_entity_poly.entity_id
_entity_poly.type
_entity_poly.pdbx_seq_one_letter_code
_entity_poly.pdbx_strand_id
1 'polypeptide(L)'
;YFRLRLSVAGISVFLFFCLLAARFVWLQGYQHDHYAAQAEDNRISVVPVVPNRGLIVDRNGIVLARHFAAYTLEITPSKINRDLDELIDLLAGIIEIQPKDRRRFRRQLEESKSFESLPIRTRLTDDEVARFTAQRYRFPGVDIQARLFRQYPLGSVASHVIGFIGRINQRESARIEDTEDAANYNGTSYIGKEGVEKSYEKQLHGQTGYEEVEVSAGGRAVRTLSRTPATPGSNLILSIDIELQKVVEQAFGNRRGALIAIEPSTGDILAYVSMPTFDPNLFVEGIDQQSWDELNNSPDKPLVNRPLSGSYPPGSTYKPFMALAALELGKRSPMSAISDPGYFMFGNHRFRDDKEGGHGMVDMYRSIVQSCDTYYYQLSAEMGVDMMHDFMKPFGFGQLTGIDLEHEKKGILPSTAWKRAAYRRPQQQKWYAGETISLGIGQGYNSFTPLQLAHATAILANNGVVMKPHLVKIMEDGGTRVRTPTVPKESYRIPLKQQNIDVIKQAMVGVIREGTAAKVFANLGYAAGGKTGTAQVIAIKKNEKYNASKIDERHRDHSLFTAFAPADNPRIAIAIIVENGGFGATAAAPIVREALDFYLLGKRTGPQQDEAPVERIDLSDTRPLAEVRADQDSEGGPREGAETQGNRD
;
A
#
# COMPACT_ATOMS: atom_id res chain seq x y z
N TYR A 1 29.79 59.64 -68.51
CA TYR A 1 29.18 59.42 -67.15
C TYR A 1 28.27 58.19 -67.14
N PHE A 2 27.38 58.01 -68.14
CA PHE A 2 26.44 56.82 -68.12
C PHE A 2 27.16 55.49 -68.25
N ARG A 3 28.12 55.33 -69.17
CA ARG A 3 28.92 54.12 -69.34
C ARG A 3 29.73 53.77 -68.08
N LEU A 4 30.27 54.74 -67.40
CA LEU A 4 31.02 54.53 -66.11
C LEU A 4 30.09 53.99 -64.99
N ARG A 5 28.90 54.61 -64.89
CA ARG A 5 27.87 54.15 -63.93
C ARG A 5 27.40 52.72 -64.22
N LEU A 6 27.22 52.38 -65.48
CA LEU A 6 26.82 51.06 -65.94
C LEU A 6 27.93 50.00 -65.63
N SER A 7 29.20 50.39 -65.91
CA SER A 7 30.34 49.51 -65.57
C SER A 7 30.49 49.30 -64.08
N VAL A 8 30.32 50.33 -63.25
CA VAL A 8 30.38 50.23 -61.78
C VAL A 8 29.23 49.33 -61.26
N ALA A 9 28.02 49.53 -61.79
CA ALA A 9 26.89 48.68 -61.46
C ALA A 9 27.12 47.20 -61.84
N GLY A 10 27.63 46.97 -63.07
CA GLY A 10 27.98 45.61 -63.55
C GLY A 10 29.04 44.94 -62.68
N ILE A 11 30.11 45.67 -62.32
CA ILE A 11 31.16 45.15 -61.40
C ILE A 11 30.61 44.86 -59.99
N SER A 12 29.76 45.72 -59.46
CA SER A 12 29.12 45.49 -58.19
C SER A 12 28.24 44.22 -58.16
N VAL A 13 27.42 44.03 -59.17
CA VAL A 13 26.60 42.83 -59.34
C VAL A 13 27.48 41.58 -59.46
N PHE A 14 28.56 41.64 -60.23
CA PHE A 14 29.50 40.55 -60.38
C PHE A 14 30.18 40.19 -59.04
N LEU A 15 30.62 41.21 -58.28
CA LEU A 15 31.19 40.99 -56.94
C LEU A 15 30.18 40.34 -55.97
N PHE A 16 28.92 40.77 -55.98
CA PHE A 16 27.89 40.10 -55.18
C PHE A 16 27.64 38.66 -55.63
N PHE A 17 27.69 38.37 -56.92
CA PHE A 17 27.60 37.00 -57.43
C PHE A 17 28.79 36.15 -56.98
N CYS A 18 30.02 36.68 -57.02
CA CYS A 18 31.21 35.99 -56.53
C CYS A 18 31.12 35.72 -55.03
N LEU A 19 30.59 36.66 -54.25
CA LEU A 19 30.38 36.52 -52.79
C LEU A 19 29.33 35.44 -52.47
N LEU A 20 28.23 35.41 -53.25
CA LEU A 20 27.22 34.35 -53.15
C LEU A 20 27.81 32.98 -53.53
N ALA A 21 28.56 32.90 -54.64
CA ALA A 21 29.21 31.67 -55.06
C ALA A 21 30.22 31.16 -54.00
N ALA A 22 31.04 32.05 -53.45
CA ALA A 22 31.97 31.72 -52.36
C ALA A 22 31.20 31.22 -51.12
N ARG A 23 30.06 31.84 -50.79
CA ARG A 23 29.19 31.39 -49.69
C ARG A 23 28.57 30.03 -49.97
N PHE A 24 28.15 29.75 -51.19
CA PHE A 24 27.64 28.46 -51.60
C PHE A 24 28.70 27.35 -51.47
N VAL A 25 29.93 27.61 -51.95
CA VAL A 25 31.04 26.66 -51.81
C VAL A 25 31.36 26.43 -50.34
N TRP A 26 31.34 27.47 -49.52
CA TRP A 26 31.54 27.33 -48.08
C TRP A 26 30.47 26.46 -47.43
N LEU A 27 29.19 26.69 -47.69
CA LEU A 27 28.07 25.94 -47.13
C LEU A 27 27.98 24.52 -47.66
N GLN A 28 28.16 24.31 -48.98
CA GLN A 28 27.97 23.00 -49.58
C GLN A 28 29.26 22.16 -49.66
N GLY A 29 30.44 22.76 -49.52
CA GLY A 29 31.70 22.05 -49.53
C GLY A 29 32.27 21.90 -48.12
N TYR A 30 32.47 23.01 -47.40
CA TYR A 30 33.20 23.02 -46.14
C TYR A 30 32.30 22.67 -44.94
N GLN A 31 31.04 23.06 -44.96
CA GLN A 31 30.08 22.79 -43.90
C GLN A 31 29.03 21.74 -44.27
N HIS A 32 29.20 21.05 -45.37
CA HIS A 32 28.25 20.05 -45.88
C HIS A 32 27.92 19.01 -44.81
N ASP A 33 28.91 18.40 -44.23
CA ASP A 33 28.74 17.32 -43.25
C ASP A 33 28.02 17.82 -41.99
N HIS A 34 28.31 19.06 -41.56
CA HIS A 34 27.64 19.66 -40.42
C HIS A 34 26.16 19.92 -40.68
N TYR A 35 25.81 20.51 -41.84
CA TYR A 35 24.42 20.76 -42.18
C TYR A 35 23.68 19.50 -42.60
N ALA A 36 24.37 18.50 -43.17
CA ALA A 36 23.79 17.20 -43.45
C ALA A 36 23.43 16.47 -42.16
N ALA A 37 24.30 16.49 -41.17
CA ALA A 37 24.01 15.92 -39.83
C ALA A 37 22.84 16.64 -39.15
N GLN A 38 22.81 17.97 -39.15
CA GLN A 38 21.67 18.72 -38.62
C GLN A 38 20.36 18.45 -39.39
N ALA A 39 20.41 18.25 -40.68
CA ALA A 39 19.23 17.89 -41.48
C ALA A 39 18.74 16.47 -41.15
N GLU A 40 19.67 15.53 -40.92
CA GLU A 40 19.37 14.17 -40.46
C GLU A 40 18.76 14.18 -39.05
N ASP A 41 19.36 14.90 -38.10
CA ASP A 41 18.83 15.07 -36.75
C ASP A 41 17.44 15.71 -36.73
N ASN A 42 17.18 16.67 -37.60
CA ASN A 42 15.84 17.29 -37.71
C ASN A 42 14.82 16.39 -38.45
N ARG A 43 15.27 15.38 -39.17
CA ARG A 43 14.41 14.43 -39.91
C ARG A 43 14.01 13.23 -39.06
N ILE A 44 14.80 12.88 -38.07
CA ILE A 44 14.57 11.73 -37.19
C ILE A 44 14.03 12.21 -35.83
N SER A 45 12.93 11.63 -35.39
CA SER A 45 12.39 11.83 -34.04
C SER A 45 12.34 10.50 -33.31
N VAL A 46 12.80 10.50 -32.07
CA VAL A 46 12.71 9.34 -31.18
C VAL A 46 11.40 9.43 -30.41
N VAL A 47 10.55 8.44 -30.60
CA VAL A 47 9.26 8.31 -29.92
C VAL A 47 9.38 7.19 -28.87
N PRO A 48 9.15 7.48 -27.57
CA PRO A 48 9.22 6.45 -26.53
C PRO A 48 8.03 5.48 -26.65
N VAL A 49 8.32 4.19 -26.47
CA VAL A 49 7.32 3.12 -26.38
C VAL A 49 7.20 2.71 -24.92
N VAL A 50 6.13 3.19 -24.27
CA VAL A 50 5.92 2.94 -22.83
C VAL A 50 5.62 1.45 -22.59
N PRO A 51 6.27 0.80 -21.61
CA PRO A 51 6.04 -0.61 -21.30
C PRO A 51 4.69 -0.84 -20.62
N ASN A 52 4.19 -2.06 -20.76
CA ASN A 52 3.06 -2.51 -19.96
C ASN A 52 3.50 -2.75 -18.52
N ARG A 53 2.82 -2.11 -17.58
CA ARG A 53 3.09 -2.29 -16.14
C ARG A 53 2.73 -3.70 -15.70
N GLY A 54 3.54 -4.32 -14.82
CA GLY A 54 3.34 -5.67 -14.34
C GLY A 54 1.99 -5.90 -13.64
N LEU A 55 1.53 -7.15 -13.65
CA LEU A 55 0.35 -7.59 -12.90
C LEU A 55 0.68 -7.69 -11.41
N ILE A 56 -0.34 -7.51 -10.57
CA ILE A 56 -0.26 -7.82 -9.14
C ILE A 56 -1.36 -8.86 -8.85
N VAL A 57 -0.97 -9.99 -8.31
CA VAL A 57 -1.88 -11.07 -7.91
C VAL A 57 -1.65 -11.47 -6.46
N ASP A 58 -2.64 -12.09 -5.83
CA ASP A 58 -2.50 -12.65 -4.50
C ASP A 58 -1.76 -14.00 -4.52
N ARG A 59 -1.54 -14.62 -3.35
CA ARG A 59 -0.87 -15.92 -3.21
C ARG A 59 -1.59 -17.07 -3.91
N ASN A 60 -2.88 -16.92 -4.22
CA ASN A 60 -3.76 -17.91 -4.84
C ASN A 60 -4.04 -17.61 -6.31
N GLY A 61 -3.39 -16.57 -6.90
CA GLY A 61 -3.55 -16.17 -8.29
C GLY A 61 -4.72 -15.22 -8.56
N ILE A 62 -5.39 -14.71 -7.54
CA ILE A 62 -6.46 -13.72 -7.71
C ILE A 62 -5.87 -12.39 -8.14
N VAL A 63 -6.40 -11.82 -9.22
CA VAL A 63 -5.89 -10.57 -9.82
C VAL A 63 -6.28 -9.37 -8.97
N LEU A 64 -5.28 -8.64 -8.46
CA LEU A 64 -5.43 -7.46 -7.62
C LEU A 64 -5.26 -6.15 -8.40
N ALA A 65 -4.36 -6.15 -9.40
CA ALA A 65 -4.15 -5.01 -10.28
C ALA A 65 -3.73 -5.48 -11.66
N ARG A 66 -4.39 -4.95 -12.69
CA ARG A 66 -4.19 -5.32 -14.10
C ARG A 66 -4.29 -4.10 -15.02
N HIS A 67 -3.94 -4.30 -16.28
CA HIS A 67 -4.36 -3.40 -17.35
C HIS A 67 -5.59 -3.94 -18.07
N PHE A 68 -6.43 -3.04 -18.53
CA PHE A 68 -7.48 -3.33 -19.48
C PHE A 68 -7.44 -2.31 -20.62
N ALA A 69 -7.77 -2.75 -21.82
CA ALA A 69 -7.87 -1.88 -22.98
C ALA A 69 -9.23 -1.16 -22.97
N ALA A 70 -9.22 0.14 -23.19
CA ALA A 70 -10.42 0.92 -23.38
C ALA A 70 -10.20 1.98 -24.46
N TYR A 71 -11.26 2.31 -25.17
CA TYR A 71 -11.22 3.36 -26.16
C TYR A 71 -11.29 4.73 -25.51
N THR A 72 -10.47 5.66 -26.03
CA THR A 72 -10.45 7.07 -25.65
C THR A 72 -10.78 7.93 -26.84
N LEU A 73 -11.54 9.01 -26.64
CA LEU A 73 -11.68 10.07 -27.63
C LEU A 73 -10.58 11.10 -27.40
N GLU A 74 -9.77 11.34 -28.41
CA GLU A 74 -8.61 12.20 -28.32
C GLU A 74 -8.69 13.35 -29.32
N ILE A 75 -8.20 14.51 -28.90
CA ILE A 75 -8.11 15.71 -29.72
C ILE A 75 -6.63 16.03 -29.93
N THR A 76 -6.21 16.22 -31.20
CA THR A 76 -4.89 16.75 -31.55
C THR A 76 -5.04 18.24 -31.85
N PRO A 77 -4.63 19.16 -30.99
CA PRO A 77 -4.91 20.60 -31.14
C PRO A 77 -4.41 21.20 -32.46
N SER A 78 -3.22 20.79 -32.93
CA SER A 78 -2.65 21.26 -34.19
C SER A 78 -3.39 20.82 -35.44
N LYS A 79 -4.33 19.88 -35.35
CA LYS A 79 -5.10 19.35 -36.51
C LYS A 79 -6.53 19.84 -36.54
N ILE A 80 -6.99 20.58 -35.53
CA ILE A 80 -8.33 21.17 -35.52
C ILE A 80 -8.36 22.45 -36.37
N ASN A 81 -9.48 22.67 -37.03
CA ASN A 81 -9.69 23.83 -37.93
C ASN A 81 -10.79 24.77 -37.44
N ARG A 82 -11.20 24.67 -36.19
CA ARG A 82 -12.24 25.47 -35.53
C ARG A 82 -11.87 25.79 -34.11
N ASP A 83 -12.67 26.63 -33.46
CA ASP A 83 -12.50 26.90 -32.04
C ASP A 83 -12.63 25.62 -31.21
N LEU A 84 -11.79 25.48 -30.19
CA LEU A 84 -11.71 24.25 -29.37
C LEU A 84 -12.95 24.04 -28.52
N ASP A 85 -13.50 25.11 -27.93
CA ASP A 85 -14.69 25.01 -27.08
C ASP A 85 -15.93 24.68 -27.94
N GLU A 86 -16.05 25.27 -29.12
CA GLU A 86 -17.09 24.90 -30.10
C GLU A 86 -16.99 23.43 -30.53
N LEU A 87 -15.76 22.94 -30.76
CA LEU A 87 -15.51 21.54 -31.08
C LEU A 87 -15.98 20.61 -29.96
N ILE A 88 -15.63 20.93 -28.70
CA ILE A 88 -16.02 20.13 -27.54
C ILE A 88 -17.54 20.14 -27.34
N ASP A 89 -18.22 21.26 -27.59
CA ASP A 89 -19.68 21.34 -27.51
C ASP A 89 -20.38 20.49 -28.59
N LEU A 90 -19.86 20.47 -29.80
CA LEU A 90 -20.36 19.59 -30.87
C LEU A 90 -20.11 18.10 -30.53
N LEU A 91 -18.95 17.77 -29.97
CA LEU A 91 -18.68 16.40 -29.53
C LEU A 91 -19.59 15.98 -28.37
N ALA A 92 -19.94 16.90 -27.47
CA ALA A 92 -20.84 16.64 -26.35
C ALA A 92 -22.27 16.30 -26.82
N GLY A 93 -22.65 16.68 -28.05
CA GLY A 93 -23.90 16.25 -28.68
C GLY A 93 -23.91 14.79 -29.19
N ILE A 94 -22.76 14.12 -29.24
CA ILE A 94 -22.61 12.74 -29.74
C ILE A 94 -22.21 11.80 -28.62
N ILE A 95 -21.28 12.24 -27.77
CA ILE A 95 -20.68 11.49 -26.68
C ILE A 95 -20.90 12.26 -25.37
N GLU A 96 -21.13 11.55 -24.27
CA GLU A 96 -21.27 12.19 -22.97
C GLU A 96 -19.93 12.77 -22.49
N ILE A 97 -19.74 14.09 -22.60
CA ILE A 97 -18.56 14.81 -22.10
C ILE A 97 -18.96 15.57 -20.83
N GLN A 98 -18.52 15.08 -19.68
CA GLN A 98 -18.85 15.67 -18.38
C GLN A 98 -17.99 16.94 -18.11
N PRO A 99 -18.46 17.86 -17.23
CA PRO A 99 -17.66 19.04 -16.85
C PRO A 99 -16.27 18.71 -16.28
N LYS A 100 -16.11 17.55 -15.62
CA LYS A 100 -14.81 17.07 -15.15
C LYS A 100 -13.85 16.74 -16.30
N ASP A 101 -14.37 16.16 -17.40
CA ASP A 101 -13.57 15.80 -18.57
C ASP A 101 -13.03 17.05 -19.26
N ARG A 102 -13.85 18.09 -19.40
CA ARG A 102 -13.44 19.40 -19.96
C ARG A 102 -12.35 20.06 -19.10
N ARG A 103 -12.51 20.07 -17.76
CA ARG A 103 -11.49 20.63 -16.84
C ARG A 103 -10.19 19.87 -16.92
N ARG A 104 -10.25 18.53 -16.98
CA ARG A 104 -9.07 17.67 -17.13
C ARG A 104 -8.35 17.96 -18.44
N PHE A 105 -9.08 18.01 -19.54
CA PHE A 105 -8.54 18.27 -20.88
C PHE A 105 -7.85 19.64 -20.95
N ARG A 106 -8.47 20.70 -20.43
CA ARG A 106 -7.86 22.04 -20.42
C ARG A 106 -6.54 22.08 -19.67
N ARG A 107 -6.48 21.43 -18.50
CA ARG A 107 -5.22 21.34 -17.75
C ARG A 107 -4.14 20.58 -18.53
N GLN A 108 -4.50 19.50 -19.19
CA GLN A 108 -3.57 18.74 -20.02
C GLN A 108 -3.08 19.58 -21.22
N LEU A 109 -3.95 20.37 -21.81
CA LEU A 109 -3.61 21.24 -22.93
C LEU A 109 -2.56 22.30 -22.54
N GLU A 110 -2.63 22.84 -21.33
CA GLU A 110 -1.64 23.81 -20.82
C GLU A 110 -0.25 23.19 -20.61
N GLU A 111 -0.19 21.88 -20.29
CA GLU A 111 1.04 21.14 -19.99
C GLU A 111 1.65 20.43 -21.23
N SER A 112 0.91 20.30 -22.33
CA SER A 112 1.26 19.47 -23.48
C SER A 112 1.59 20.30 -24.72
N LYS A 113 2.30 19.67 -25.65
CA LYS A 113 2.60 20.29 -26.96
C LYS A 113 1.41 20.19 -27.89
N SER A 114 1.22 21.18 -28.75
CA SER A 114 0.04 21.30 -29.62
C SER A 114 -0.16 20.15 -30.65
N PHE A 115 0.89 19.38 -30.91
CA PHE A 115 0.84 18.22 -31.82
C PHE A 115 0.53 16.90 -31.12
N GLU A 116 0.51 16.88 -29.78
CA GLU A 116 0.15 15.71 -29.00
C GLU A 116 -1.35 15.47 -29.03
N SER A 117 -1.74 14.17 -29.07
CA SER A 117 -3.13 13.77 -28.98
C SER A 117 -3.53 13.64 -27.53
N LEU A 118 -4.54 14.39 -27.10
CA LEU A 118 -4.95 14.51 -25.71
C LEU A 118 -6.35 13.91 -25.49
N PRO A 119 -6.56 13.06 -24.48
CA PRO A 119 -7.84 12.45 -24.22
C PRO A 119 -8.84 13.45 -23.62
N ILE A 120 -9.94 13.72 -24.35
CA ILE A 120 -11.09 14.47 -23.84
C ILE A 120 -12.05 13.56 -23.08
N ARG A 121 -12.30 12.33 -23.58
CA ARG A 121 -13.14 11.32 -22.96
C ARG A 121 -12.41 9.99 -22.92
N THR A 122 -12.32 9.38 -21.76
CA THR A 122 -11.72 8.06 -21.51
C THR A 122 -12.82 7.01 -21.34
N ARG A 123 -12.51 5.74 -21.61
CA ARG A 123 -13.42 4.60 -21.43
C ARG A 123 -14.75 4.77 -22.15
N LEU A 124 -14.66 4.98 -23.46
CA LEU A 124 -15.85 5.01 -24.32
C LEU A 124 -16.56 3.66 -24.29
N THR A 125 -17.89 3.70 -24.25
CA THR A 125 -18.71 2.52 -24.49
C THR A 125 -18.73 2.17 -25.99
N ASP A 126 -19.08 0.93 -26.33
CA ASP A 126 -19.19 0.50 -27.74
C ASP A 126 -20.18 1.35 -28.51
N ASP A 127 -21.29 1.77 -27.87
CA ASP A 127 -22.26 2.69 -28.46
C ASP A 127 -21.67 4.08 -28.73
N GLU A 128 -20.85 4.61 -27.81
CA GLU A 128 -20.16 5.90 -28.01
C GLU A 128 -19.15 5.80 -29.16
N VAL A 129 -18.39 4.67 -29.21
CA VAL A 129 -17.46 4.38 -30.31
C VAL A 129 -18.21 4.33 -31.64
N ALA A 130 -19.32 3.61 -31.72
CA ALA A 130 -20.12 3.48 -32.95
C ALA A 130 -20.70 4.83 -33.39
N ARG A 131 -21.29 5.61 -32.46
CA ARG A 131 -21.86 6.94 -32.73
C ARG A 131 -20.82 7.93 -33.25
N PHE A 132 -19.64 7.97 -32.64
CA PHE A 132 -18.57 8.84 -33.09
C PHE A 132 -18.01 8.40 -34.45
N THR A 133 -17.73 7.10 -34.62
CA THR A 133 -17.16 6.54 -35.85
C THR A 133 -18.04 6.86 -37.06
N ALA A 134 -19.35 6.78 -36.92
CA ALA A 134 -20.31 7.14 -37.96
C ALA A 134 -20.23 8.63 -38.39
N GLN A 135 -19.76 9.51 -37.51
CA GLN A 135 -19.67 10.95 -37.73
C GLN A 135 -18.23 11.49 -37.76
N ARG A 136 -17.21 10.64 -37.72
CA ARG A 136 -15.78 11.00 -37.66
C ARG A 136 -15.36 12.01 -38.69
N TYR A 137 -15.92 11.93 -39.93
CA TYR A 137 -15.61 12.84 -41.01
C TYR A 137 -15.92 14.32 -40.69
N ARG A 138 -16.79 14.61 -39.73
CA ARG A 138 -17.15 15.96 -39.28
C ARG A 138 -16.12 16.59 -38.33
N PHE A 139 -15.21 15.78 -37.77
CA PHE A 139 -14.31 16.16 -36.67
C PHE A 139 -12.83 15.95 -37.03
N PRO A 140 -12.26 16.75 -37.96
CA PRO A 140 -10.83 16.68 -38.27
C PRO A 140 -10.01 16.96 -37.00
N GLY A 141 -9.00 16.14 -36.74
CA GLY A 141 -8.15 16.26 -35.56
C GLY A 141 -8.68 15.56 -34.29
N VAL A 142 -9.84 14.92 -34.39
CA VAL A 142 -10.38 14.06 -33.31
C VAL A 142 -10.36 12.61 -33.76
N ASP A 143 -9.88 11.73 -32.87
CA ASP A 143 -9.77 10.30 -33.16
C ASP A 143 -10.07 9.42 -31.94
N ILE A 144 -10.40 8.15 -32.20
CA ILE A 144 -10.51 7.12 -31.16
C ILE A 144 -9.20 6.34 -31.11
N GLN A 145 -8.63 6.24 -29.93
CA GLN A 145 -7.43 5.46 -29.65
C GLN A 145 -7.71 4.41 -28.58
N ALA A 146 -7.20 3.19 -28.77
CA ALA A 146 -7.19 2.18 -27.72
C ALA A 146 -6.01 2.48 -26.77
N ARG A 147 -6.31 2.65 -25.48
CA ARG A 147 -5.29 2.84 -24.45
C ARG A 147 -5.45 1.81 -23.35
N LEU A 148 -4.34 1.47 -22.73
CA LEU A 148 -4.30 0.61 -21.56
C LEU A 148 -4.44 1.43 -20.28
N PHE A 149 -5.40 1.06 -19.45
CA PHE A 149 -5.67 1.68 -18.16
C PHE A 149 -5.37 0.70 -17.02
N ARG A 150 -4.77 1.19 -15.94
CA ARG A 150 -4.65 0.42 -14.72
C ARG A 150 -6.02 0.24 -14.08
N GLN A 151 -6.31 -0.97 -13.63
CA GLN A 151 -7.56 -1.32 -12.95
C GLN A 151 -7.26 -2.15 -11.70
N TYR A 152 -8.00 -1.87 -10.65
CA TYR A 152 -8.04 -2.62 -9.41
C TYR A 152 -9.41 -3.30 -9.32
N PRO A 153 -9.53 -4.58 -9.78
CA PRO A 153 -10.84 -5.22 -9.98
C PRO A 153 -11.65 -5.39 -8.70
N LEU A 154 -10.97 -5.47 -7.54
CA LEU A 154 -11.61 -5.65 -6.24
C LEU A 154 -12.02 -4.33 -5.56
N GLY A 155 -11.89 -3.20 -6.27
CA GLY A 155 -12.26 -1.88 -5.74
C GLY A 155 -11.50 -1.56 -4.46
N SER A 156 -12.23 -1.32 -3.37
CA SER A 156 -11.65 -0.87 -2.10
C SER A 156 -10.93 -1.96 -1.30
N VAL A 157 -11.05 -3.25 -1.66
CA VAL A 157 -10.41 -4.35 -0.93
C VAL A 157 -8.89 -4.24 -1.03
N ALA A 158 -8.20 -4.35 0.10
CA ALA A 158 -6.74 -4.28 0.21
C ALA A 158 -6.10 -2.99 -0.34
N SER A 159 -6.87 -1.90 -0.46
CA SER A 159 -6.43 -0.66 -1.10
C SER A 159 -5.13 -0.09 -0.53
N HIS A 160 -4.93 -0.16 0.80
CA HIS A 160 -3.73 0.38 1.44
C HIS A 160 -2.46 -0.44 1.19
N VAL A 161 -2.58 -1.73 0.95
CA VAL A 161 -1.43 -2.59 0.66
C VAL A 161 -1.10 -2.56 -0.83
N ILE A 162 -2.11 -2.64 -1.70
CA ILE A 162 -1.91 -2.56 -3.15
C ILE A 162 -1.43 -1.15 -3.51
N GLY A 163 -2.08 -0.13 -2.95
CA GLY A 163 -1.86 1.26 -3.31
C GLY A 163 -2.53 1.62 -4.63
N PHE A 164 -2.02 2.64 -5.29
CA PHE A 164 -2.55 3.11 -6.58
C PHE A 164 -1.47 3.83 -7.39
N ILE A 165 -1.70 3.92 -8.70
CA ILE A 165 -0.94 4.80 -9.57
C ILE A 165 -1.65 6.15 -9.71
N GLY A 166 -0.89 7.19 -10.00
CA GLY A 166 -1.41 8.52 -10.30
C GLY A 166 -0.48 9.25 -11.26
N ARG A 167 -0.94 10.38 -11.81
CA ARG A 167 -0.12 11.18 -12.71
C ARG A 167 1.15 11.67 -12.04
N ILE A 168 2.24 11.67 -12.80
CA ILE A 168 3.50 12.26 -12.39
C ILE A 168 3.29 13.78 -12.22
N ASN A 169 3.59 14.30 -11.04
CA ASN A 169 3.53 15.73 -10.75
C ASN A 169 4.92 16.40 -10.96
N GLN A 170 4.97 17.73 -10.96
CA GLN A 170 6.21 18.47 -11.21
C GLN A 170 7.37 18.12 -10.23
N ARG A 171 7.06 17.82 -8.95
CA ARG A 171 8.10 17.42 -7.98
C ARG A 171 8.64 16.02 -8.24
N GLU A 172 7.77 15.12 -8.72
CA GLU A 172 8.15 13.78 -9.11
C GLU A 172 8.93 13.80 -10.42
N SER A 173 8.50 14.61 -11.42
CA SER A 173 9.24 14.82 -12.66
C SER A 173 10.67 15.29 -12.38
N ALA A 174 10.82 16.35 -11.57
CA ALA A 174 12.15 16.84 -11.20
C ALA A 174 13.00 15.77 -10.48
N ARG A 175 12.37 14.94 -9.61
CA ARG A 175 13.09 13.84 -8.97
C ARG A 175 13.51 12.74 -9.94
N ILE A 176 12.66 12.40 -10.91
CA ILE A 176 12.96 11.41 -11.94
C ILE A 176 14.10 11.90 -12.83
N GLU A 177 14.07 13.18 -13.23
CA GLU A 177 15.10 13.82 -14.06
C GLU A 177 16.49 13.80 -13.40
N ASP A 178 16.55 13.86 -12.07
CA ASP A 178 17.78 13.76 -11.28
C ASP A 178 18.32 12.33 -11.12
N THR A 179 17.63 11.31 -11.67
CA THR A 179 18.02 9.90 -11.55
C THR A 179 18.63 9.35 -12.86
N GLU A 180 19.40 8.27 -12.74
CA GLU A 180 19.88 7.50 -13.90
C GLU A 180 18.74 6.86 -14.71
N ASP A 181 17.55 6.71 -14.11
CA ASP A 181 16.37 6.13 -14.73
C ASP A 181 15.54 7.15 -15.54
N ALA A 182 15.95 8.44 -15.63
CA ALA A 182 15.17 9.49 -16.28
C ALA A 182 14.72 9.13 -17.72
N ALA A 183 15.62 8.53 -18.50
CA ALA A 183 15.31 8.11 -19.86
C ALA A 183 14.22 7.01 -19.90
N ASN A 184 14.13 6.16 -18.88
CA ASN A 184 13.15 5.08 -18.79
C ASN A 184 11.72 5.59 -18.55
N TYR A 185 11.56 6.83 -18.05
CA TYR A 185 10.25 7.45 -17.82
C TYR A 185 9.80 8.35 -18.95
N ASN A 186 10.56 8.45 -20.05
CA ASN A 186 10.15 9.23 -21.23
C ASN A 186 8.83 8.67 -21.79
N GLY A 187 7.84 9.55 -21.96
CA GLY A 187 6.50 9.18 -22.40
C GLY A 187 5.60 8.58 -21.32
N THR A 188 6.12 8.26 -20.12
CA THR A 188 5.35 7.75 -19.00
C THR A 188 4.60 8.86 -18.29
N SER A 189 3.27 8.71 -18.17
CA SER A 189 2.40 9.69 -17.52
C SER A 189 2.02 9.34 -16.08
N TYR A 190 2.21 8.11 -15.66
CA TYR A 190 1.73 7.57 -14.37
C TYR A 190 2.85 6.90 -13.60
N ILE A 191 2.81 7.03 -12.28
CA ILE A 191 3.76 6.43 -11.34
C ILE A 191 3.02 5.90 -10.11
N GLY A 192 3.55 4.89 -9.45
CA GLY A 192 3.02 4.41 -8.16
C GLY A 192 3.08 5.49 -7.08
N LYS A 193 1.98 5.70 -6.37
CA LYS A 193 1.85 6.75 -5.35
C LYS A 193 1.92 6.20 -3.94
N GLU A 194 1.36 5.03 -3.70
CA GLU A 194 1.27 4.39 -2.39
C GLU A 194 1.37 2.86 -2.53
N GLY A 195 1.60 2.17 -1.41
CA GLY A 195 1.55 0.71 -1.31
C GLY A 195 2.60 -0.02 -2.15
N VAL A 196 2.25 -1.22 -2.60
CA VAL A 196 3.08 -2.07 -3.49
C VAL A 196 3.34 -1.37 -4.82
N GLU A 197 2.35 -0.65 -5.36
CA GLU A 197 2.49 0.12 -6.60
C GLU A 197 3.67 1.09 -6.54
N LYS A 198 3.89 1.73 -5.39
CA LYS A 198 5.00 2.65 -5.18
C LYS A 198 6.30 1.95 -4.81
N SER A 199 6.24 1.04 -3.85
CA SER A 199 7.45 0.39 -3.31
C SER A 199 8.16 -0.49 -4.36
N TYR A 200 7.40 -0.99 -5.34
CA TYR A 200 7.89 -1.81 -6.45
C TYR A 200 7.77 -1.09 -7.81
N GLU A 201 7.77 0.25 -7.79
CA GLU A 201 7.63 1.06 -9.01
C GLU A 201 8.58 0.64 -10.12
N LYS A 202 9.87 0.50 -9.83
CA LYS A 202 10.90 0.14 -10.82
C LYS A 202 10.64 -1.22 -11.46
N GLN A 203 10.24 -2.21 -10.66
CA GLN A 203 9.97 -3.57 -11.14
C GLN A 203 8.67 -3.60 -11.93
N LEU A 204 7.62 -2.94 -11.43
CA LEU A 204 6.30 -2.91 -12.06
C LEU A 204 6.29 -2.09 -13.35
N HIS A 205 7.09 -1.01 -13.45
CA HIS A 205 7.12 -0.14 -14.63
C HIS A 205 7.69 -0.86 -15.86
N GLY A 206 8.80 -1.57 -15.73
CA GLY A 206 9.52 -2.19 -16.84
C GLY A 206 10.52 -1.24 -17.51
N GLN A 207 10.86 -1.51 -18.76
CA GLN A 207 11.82 -0.72 -19.54
C GLN A 207 11.18 -0.14 -20.79
N THR A 208 11.28 1.18 -20.95
CA THR A 208 10.78 1.92 -22.11
C THR A 208 11.59 1.57 -23.35
N GLY A 209 10.90 1.19 -24.42
CA GLY A 209 11.46 1.06 -25.74
C GLY A 209 11.42 2.38 -26.49
N TYR A 210 11.86 2.37 -27.73
CA TYR A 210 11.82 3.56 -28.60
C TYR A 210 11.63 3.20 -30.07
N GLU A 211 10.98 4.10 -30.79
CA GLU A 211 10.86 4.07 -32.25
C GLU A 211 11.55 5.30 -32.81
N GLU A 212 12.44 5.08 -33.77
CA GLU A 212 12.98 6.15 -34.60
C GLU A 212 12.06 6.34 -35.79
N VAL A 213 11.44 7.51 -35.88
CA VAL A 213 10.51 7.84 -36.93
C VAL A 213 11.06 8.97 -37.78
N GLU A 214 10.96 8.84 -39.11
CA GLU A 214 11.22 9.93 -40.03
C GLU A 214 10.07 10.93 -39.97
N VAL A 215 10.38 12.19 -39.73
CA VAL A 215 9.38 13.26 -39.65
C VAL A 215 9.51 14.23 -40.83
N SER A 216 8.38 14.69 -41.34
CA SER A 216 8.33 15.76 -42.34
C SER A 216 8.69 17.11 -41.73
N ALA A 217 8.95 18.12 -42.54
CA ALA A 217 9.21 19.52 -42.11
C ALA A 217 8.08 20.10 -41.24
N GLY A 218 6.88 19.52 -41.24
CA GLY A 218 5.76 19.87 -40.38
C GLY A 218 5.65 18.99 -39.12
N GLY A 219 6.67 18.18 -38.79
CA GLY A 219 6.69 17.34 -37.60
C GLY A 219 5.78 16.10 -37.66
N ARG A 220 5.29 15.70 -38.83
CA ARG A 220 4.46 14.49 -38.99
C ARG A 220 5.33 13.29 -39.26
N ALA A 221 5.09 12.20 -38.54
CA ALA A 221 5.72 10.92 -38.80
C ALA A 221 5.37 10.42 -40.21
N VAL A 222 6.40 10.07 -41.00
CA VAL A 222 6.30 9.59 -42.37
C VAL A 222 6.45 8.07 -42.42
N ARG A 223 7.47 7.54 -41.73
CA ARG A 223 7.73 6.10 -41.61
C ARG A 223 8.56 5.80 -40.37
N THR A 224 8.45 4.59 -39.86
CA THR A 224 9.34 4.05 -38.80
C THR A 224 10.63 3.56 -39.47
N LEU A 225 11.77 4.00 -38.94
CA LEU A 225 13.11 3.61 -39.37
C LEU A 225 13.63 2.41 -38.60
N SER A 226 13.52 2.48 -37.26
CA SER A 226 13.90 1.39 -36.35
C SER A 226 12.92 1.31 -35.18
N ARG A 227 12.86 0.16 -34.52
CA ARG A 227 12.05 -0.06 -33.33
C ARG A 227 12.78 -0.97 -32.33
N THR A 228 12.98 -0.46 -31.14
CA THR A 228 13.38 -1.25 -29.98
C THR A 228 12.13 -1.45 -29.09
N PRO A 229 11.63 -2.67 -28.95
CA PRO A 229 10.41 -2.92 -28.18
C PRO A 229 10.63 -2.60 -26.69
N ALA A 230 9.57 -2.15 -26.02
CA ALA A 230 9.58 -2.01 -24.58
C ALA A 230 9.60 -3.39 -23.90
N THR A 231 10.28 -3.49 -22.73
CA THR A 231 10.22 -4.68 -21.87
C THR A 231 9.13 -4.45 -20.82
N PRO A 232 8.08 -5.29 -20.76
CA PRO A 232 7.04 -5.18 -19.75
C PRO A 232 7.59 -5.22 -18.33
N GLY A 233 6.88 -4.61 -17.39
CA GLY A 233 7.20 -4.70 -15.98
C GLY A 233 7.04 -6.10 -15.42
N SER A 234 7.75 -6.37 -14.32
CA SER A 234 7.67 -7.64 -13.60
C SER A 234 6.31 -7.83 -12.94
N ASN A 235 5.76 -9.04 -13.01
CA ASN A 235 4.55 -9.39 -12.30
C ASN A 235 4.87 -9.77 -10.85
N LEU A 236 4.00 -9.36 -9.93
CA LEU A 236 4.17 -9.61 -8.49
C LEU A 236 3.09 -10.56 -7.99
N ILE A 237 3.52 -11.66 -7.37
CA ILE A 237 2.65 -12.56 -6.63
C ILE A 237 2.86 -12.23 -5.16
N LEU A 238 1.82 -11.70 -4.52
CA LEU A 238 1.88 -11.30 -3.11
C LEU A 238 1.71 -12.49 -2.18
N SER A 239 2.18 -12.36 -0.95
CA SER A 239 1.94 -13.31 0.14
C SER A 239 0.54 -13.17 0.75
N ILE A 240 -0.17 -12.09 0.45
CA ILE A 240 -1.55 -11.83 0.88
C ILE A 240 -2.48 -12.94 0.40
N ASP A 241 -3.34 -13.41 1.30
CA ASP A 241 -4.53 -14.19 0.98
C ASP A 241 -5.72 -13.23 0.92
N ILE A 242 -6.18 -12.93 -0.30
CA ILE A 242 -7.21 -11.90 -0.48
C ILE A 242 -8.57 -12.32 0.08
N GLU A 243 -8.84 -13.61 0.17
CA GLU A 243 -10.09 -14.11 0.77
C GLU A 243 -10.05 -13.93 2.29
N LEU A 244 -8.90 -14.18 2.95
CA LEU A 244 -8.69 -13.82 4.36
C LEU A 244 -8.83 -12.30 4.58
N GLN A 245 -8.24 -11.50 3.69
CA GLN A 245 -8.34 -10.04 3.72
C GLN A 245 -9.81 -9.58 3.70
N LYS A 246 -10.62 -10.10 2.77
CA LYS A 246 -12.05 -9.81 2.66
C LYS A 246 -12.83 -10.17 3.93
N VAL A 247 -12.60 -11.39 4.45
CA VAL A 247 -13.25 -11.83 5.69
C VAL A 247 -12.97 -10.84 6.83
N VAL A 248 -11.73 -10.40 6.97
CA VAL A 248 -11.35 -9.46 8.03
C VAL A 248 -11.95 -8.07 7.79
N GLU A 249 -11.90 -7.54 6.57
CA GLU A 249 -12.50 -6.23 6.24
C GLU A 249 -14.03 -6.24 6.49
N GLN A 250 -14.71 -7.32 6.11
CA GLN A 250 -16.13 -7.51 6.39
C GLN A 250 -16.41 -7.60 7.89
N ALA A 251 -15.58 -8.34 8.65
CA ALA A 251 -15.70 -8.44 10.10
C ALA A 251 -15.48 -7.10 10.83
N PHE A 252 -14.66 -6.20 10.27
CA PHE A 252 -14.55 -4.83 10.78
C PHE A 252 -15.85 -4.04 10.58
N GLY A 253 -16.55 -4.23 9.45
CA GLY A 253 -17.70 -3.42 9.09
C GLY A 253 -17.36 -1.93 9.04
N ASN A 254 -18.12 -1.09 9.72
CA ASN A 254 -17.91 0.37 9.75
C ASN A 254 -16.90 0.82 10.83
N ARG A 255 -16.22 -0.11 11.51
CA ARG A 255 -15.25 0.22 12.56
C ARG A 255 -13.92 0.65 11.96
N ARG A 256 -13.24 1.58 12.62
CA ARG A 256 -11.89 2.02 12.26
C ARG A 256 -10.84 1.12 12.93
N GLY A 257 -9.74 0.91 12.25
CA GLY A 257 -8.63 0.15 12.85
C GLY A 257 -7.72 -0.50 11.85
N ALA A 258 -6.95 -1.48 12.32
CA ALA A 258 -6.02 -2.24 11.50
C ALA A 258 -5.87 -3.67 12.00
N LEU A 259 -5.63 -4.60 11.08
CA LEU A 259 -5.20 -5.96 11.40
C LEU A 259 -4.03 -6.35 10.50
N ILE A 260 -3.00 -6.95 11.09
CA ILE A 260 -1.91 -7.60 10.38
C ILE A 260 -1.87 -9.07 10.79
N ALA A 261 -1.80 -9.95 9.80
CA ALA A 261 -1.54 -11.37 9.97
C ALA A 261 -0.23 -11.76 9.30
N ILE A 262 0.65 -12.45 10.04
CA ILE A 262 1.99 -12.86 9.59
C ILE A 262 2.13 -14.36 9.76
N GLU A 263 2.74 -15.05 8.79
CA GLU A 263 3.22 -16.43 8.94
C GLU A 263 4.55 -16.40 9.69
N PRO A 264 4.62 -16.93 10.94
CA PRO A 264 5.79 -16.75 11.80
C PRO A 264 7.08 -17.38 11.27
N SER A 265 6.96 -18.46 10.49
CA SER A 265 8.09 -19.24 9.98
C SER A 265 8.77 -18.61 8.75
N THR A 266 8.04 -17.79 7.99
CA THR A 266 8.52 -17.22 6.72
C THR A 266 8.61 -15.70 6.74
N GLY A 267 7.76 -15.03 7.53
CA GLY A 267 7.57 -13.58 7.48
C GLY A 267 6.56 -13.13 6.40
N ASP A 268 5.90 -14.07 5.69
CA ASP A 268 4.82 -13.76 4.74
C ASP A 268 3.71 -12.97 5.44
N ILE A 269 3.31 -11.84 4.88
CA ILE A 269 2.12 -11.10 5.31
C ILE A 269 0.90 -11.76 4.69
N LEU A 270 0.04 -12.36 5.51
CA LEU A 270 -1.16 -13.08 5.07
C LEU A 270 -2.37 -12.17 4.88
N ALA A 271 -2.51 -11.16 5.73
CA ALA A 271 -3.51 -10.11 5.65
C ALA A 271 -2.95 -8.78 6.14
N TYR A 272 -3.38 -7.69 5.48
CA TYR A 272 -2.94 -6.33 5.77
C TYR A 272 -4.12 -5.37 5.66
N VAL A 273 -4.85 -5.22 6.75
CA VAL A 273 -6.11 -4.49 6.79
C VAL A 273 -5.93 -3.12 7.42
N SER A 274 -6.41 -2.08 6.75
CA SER A 274 -6.55 -0.72 7.28
C SER A 274 -7.96 -0.22 7.00
N MET A 275 -8.73 0.05 8.05
CA MET A 275 -10.13 0.47 7.94
C MET A 275 -10.32 1.91 8.42
N PRO A 276 -11.20 2.68 7.74
CA PRO A 276 -11.91 2.34 6.51
C PRO A 276 -10.98 2.32 5.28
N THR A 277 -11.41 1.60 4.24
CA THR A 277 -10.75 1.52 2.93
C THR A 277 -11.20 2.64 1.99
N PHE A 278 -10.59 2.72 0.82
CA PHE A 278 -10.97 3.62 -0.28
C PHE A 278 -10.81 2.90 -1.63
N ASP A 279 -11.51 3.35 -2.67
CA ASP A 279 -11.34 2.77 -4.01
C ASP A 279 -10.13 3.39 -4.72
N PRO A 280 -9.04 2.61 -4.98
CA PRO A 280 -7.86 3.10 -5.69
C PRO A 280 -8.13 3.49 -7.15
N ASN A 281 -9.19 2.98 -7.78
CA ASN A 281 -9.57 3.34 -9.14
C ASN A 281 -9.90 4.84 -9.29
N LEU A 282 -10.32 5.52 -8.22
CA LEU A 282 -10.60 6.96 -8.22
C LEU A 282 -9.36 7.80 -8.57
N PHE A 283 -8.15 7.29 -8.30
CA PHE A 283 -6.90 8.03 -8.47
C PHE A 283 -6.25 7.83 -9.84
N VAL A 284 -6.57 6.75 -10.56
CA VAL A 284 -5.90 6.34 -11.80
C VAL A 284 -5.95 7.43 -12.88
N GLU A 285 -7.10 8.07 -13.08
CA GLU A 285 -7.27 9.12 -14.09
C GLU A 285 -7.27 10.53 -13.49
N GLY A 286 -6.96 10.63 -12.19
CA GLY A 286 -7.07 11.84 -11.39
C GLY A 286 -8.41 11.90 -10.67
N ILE A 287 -8.34 12.02 -9.35
CA ILE A 287 -9.51 12.09 -8.48
C ILE A 287 -10.24 13.44 -8.69
N ASP A 288 -11.55 13.42 -8.74
CA ASP A 288 -12.36 14.64 -8.76
C ASP A 288 -12.39 15.32 -7.38
N GLN A 289 -12.72 16.63 -7.36
CA GLN A 289 -12.66 17.42 -6.15
C GLN A 289 -13.62 16.93 -5.07
N GLN A 290 -14.82 16.47 -5.44
CA GLN A 290 -15.81 15.99 -4.50
C GLN A 290 -15.33 14.71 -3.80
N SER A 291 -14.91 13.70 -4.57
CA SER A 291 -14.36 12.45 -4.04
C SER A 291 -13.11 12.69 -3.18
N TRP A 292 -12.25 13.64 -3.62
CA TRP A 292 -11.09 14.04 -2.83
C TRP A 292 -11.47 14.65 -1.49
N ASP A 293 -12.43 15.58 -1.49
CA ASP A 293 -12.87 16.25 -0.26
C ASP A 293 -13.57 15.27 0.69
N GLU A 294 -14.35 14.32 0.18
CA GLU A 294 -14.96 13.25 0.96
C GLU A 294 -13.91 12.38 1.65
N LEU A 295 -12.85 11.96 0.94
CA LEU A 295 -11.78 11.13 1.50
C LEU A 295 -10.88 11.91 2.45
N ASN A 296 -10.43 13.11 2.04
CA ASN A 296 -9.43 13.89 2.77
C ASN A 296 -10.00 14.54 4.04
N ASN A 297 -11.25 15.01 3.99
CA ASN A 297 -11.91 15.68 5.10
C ASN A 297 -12.69 14.70 5.99
N SER A 298 -12.83 13.44 5.60
CA SER A 298 -13.45 12.41 6.44
C SER A 298 -12.80 12.37 7.82
N PRO A 299 -13.61 12.45 8.89
CA PRO A 299 -13.10 12.31 10.25
C PRO A 299 -12.54 10.91 10.51
N ASP A 300 -12.91 9.90 9.71
CA ASP A 300 -12.44 8.52 9.84
C ASP A 300 -11.11 8.26 9.13
N LYS A 301 -10.60 9.27 8.39
CA LYS A 301 -9.28 9.26 7.73
C LYS A 301 -9.03 7.99 6.91
N PRO A 302 -9.82 7.70 5.86
CA PRO A 302 -9.68 6.49 5.04
C PRO A 302 -8.34 6.39 4.31
N LEU A 303 -7.66 7.50 4.03
CA LEU A 303 -6.36 7.50 3.36
C LEU A 303 -5.18 7.14 4.29
N VAL A 304 -5.41 7.00 5.60
CA VAL A 304 -4.34 6.66 6.55
C VAL A 304 -4.02 5.18 6.50
N ASN A 305 -2.78 4.85 6.14
CA ASN A 305 -2.26 3.49 6.22
C ASN A 305 -1.94 3.16 7.69
N ARG A 306 -2.95 2.70 8.44
CA ARG A 306 -2.86 2.45 9.89
C ARG A 306 -1.83 1.39 10.26
N PRO A 307 -1.69 0.26 9.54
CA PRO A 307 -0.66 -0.73 9.81
C PRO A 307 0.76 -0.19 9.88
N LEU A 308 1.13 0.71 8.94
CA LEU A 308 2.48 1.28 8.83
C LEU A 308 2.68 2.55 9.64
N SER A 309 1.67 3.40 9.71
CA SER A 309 1.80 4.77 10.21
C SER A 309 0.96 5.08 11.44
N GLY A 310 -0.06 4.28 11.73
CA GLY A 310 -0.81 4.36 12.98
C GLY A 310 0.09 3.98 14.16
N SER A 311 0.03 4.74 15.25
CA SER A 311 0.91 4.52 16.40
C SER A 311 0.08 4.58 17.68
N TYR A 312 0.04 3.47 18.40
CA TYR A 312 -0.90 3.25 19.50
C TYR A 312 -0.20 2.64 20.70
N PRO A 313 -0.64 2.97 21.93
CA PRO A 313 -0.23 2.21 23.09
C PRO A 313 -0.67 0.73 22.95
N PRO A 314 0.21 -0.24 23.19
CA PRO A 314 -0.16 -1.67 23.05
C PRO A 314 -1.09 -2.17 24.15
N GLY A 315 -1.20 -1.44 25.26
CA GLY A 315 -1.96 -1.87 26.43
C GLY A 315 -1.55 -3.24 26.93
N SER A 316 -2.47 -4.00 27.46
CA SER A 316 -2.20 -5.33 28.03
C SER A 316 -1.67 -6.38 27.06
N THR A 317 -1.64 -6.12 25.73
CA THR A 317 -0.95 -7.01 24.77
C THR A 317 0.57 -7.02 24.95
N TYR A 318 1.12 -6.05 25.68
CA TYR A 318 2.53 -5.93 26.04
C TYR A 318 2.95 -6.86 27.18
N LYS A 319 1.99 -7.28 28.04
CA LYS A 319 2.26 -8.05 29.27
C LYS A 319 2.96 -9.40 29.04
N PRO A 320 2.66 -10.21 28.01
CA PRO A 320 3.42 -11.43 27.73
C PRO A 320 4.91 -11.19 27.55
N PHE A 321 5.29 -10.10 26.87
CA PHE A 321 6.70 -9.73 26.67
C PHE A 321 7.35 -9.26 27.97
N MET A 322 6.62 -8.53 28.82
CA MET A 322 7.07 -8.14 30.14
C MET A 322 7.29 -9.37 31.05
N ALA A 323 6.39 -10.34 31.00
CA ALA A 323 6.51 -11.57 31.75
C ALA A 323 7.73 -12.41 31.29
N LEU A 324 7.93 -12.49 29.97
CA LEU A 324 9.12 -13.15 29.40
C LEU A 324 10.41 -12.45 29.82
N ALA A 325 10.44 -11.11 29.81
CA ALA A 325 11.57 -10.33 30.33
C ALA A 325 11.88 -10.66 31.78
N ALA A 326 10.84 -10.78 32.63
CA ALA A 326 11.01 -11.11 34.02
C ALA A 326 11.63 -12.50 34.26
N LEU A 327 11.24 -13.48 33.42
CA LEU A 327 11.82 -14.84 33.47
C LEU A 327 13.28 -14.86 32.99
N GLU A 328 13.54 -14.26 31.83
CA GLU A 328 14.88 -14.25 31.23
C GLU A 328 15.91 -13.50 32.09
N LEU A 329 15.49 -12.39 32.71
CA LEU A 329 16.33 -11.55 33.55
C LEU A 329 16.35 -12.00 35.05
N GLY A 330 15.68 -13.12 35.36
CA GLY A 330 15.65 -13.69 36.70
C GLY A 330 14.96 -12.83 37.77
N LYS A 331 14.07 -11.91 37.34
CA LYS A 331 13.28 -11.05 38.24
C LYS A 331 12.10 -11.80 38.88
N ARG A 332 11.59 -12.80 38.19
CA ARG A 332 10.50 -13.67 38.64
C ARG A 332 10.76 -15.11 38.17
N SER A 333 10.21 -16.05 38.91
CA SER A 333 9.99 -17.43 38.48
C SER A 333 8.53 -17.61 38.06
N PRO A 334 8.15 -18.70 37.36
CA PRO A 334 6.75 -18.97 37.03
C PRO A 334 5.82 -19.00 38.27
N MET A 335 6.34 -19.43 39.43
CA MET A 335 5.60 -19.56 40.67
C MET A 335 5.64 -18.30 41.55
N SER A 336 6.38 -17.27 41.15
CA SER A 336 6.44 -16.01 41.89
C SER A 336 5.09 -15.31 41.90
N ALA A 337 4.42 -15.31 43.04
CA ALA A 337 3.11 -14.71 43.22
C ALA A 337 3.18 -13.41 44.04
N ILE A 338 2.25 -12.52 43.73
CA ILE A 338 2.00 -11.27 44.48
C ILE A 338 0.59 -11.25 45.01
N SER A 339 0.34 -10.42 46.03
CA SER A 339 -1.02 -10.09 46.46
C SER A 339 -1.51 -8.85 45.68
N ASP A 340 -2.61 -8.99 44.97
CA ASP A 340 -3.27 -7.89 44.28
C ASP A 340 -4.54 -7.46 45.02
N PRO A 341 -4.52 -6.31 45.74
CA PRO A 341 -5.69 -5.72 46.38
C PRO A 341 -6.52 -4.83 45.45
N GLY A 342 -6.26 -4.84 44.14
CA GLY A 342 -6.88 -3.98 43.15
C GLY A 342 -6.14 -2.66 42.89
N TYR A 343 -4.91 -2.53 43.38
CA TYR A 343 -4.06 -1.38 43.16
C TYR A 343 -2.60 -1.60 43.58
N PHE A 344 -1.75 -0.77 43.00
CA PHE A 344 -0.34 -0.64 43.41
C PHE A 344 -0.06 0.78 43.92
N MET A 345 0.59 0.90 45.09
CA MET A 345 1.03 2.18 45.64
C MET A 345 2.48 2.47 45.25
N PHE A 346 2.72 3.59 44.59
CA PHE A 346 4.07 4.08 44.30
C PHE A 346 4.21 5.53 44.83
N GLY A 347 4.97 5.67 45.90
CA GLY A 347 4.96 6.94 46.64
C GLY A 347 3.54 7.24 47.14
N ASN A 348 3.07 8.46 46.85
CA ASN A 348 1.71 8.89 47.21
C ASN A 348 0.68 8.68 46.08
N HIS A 349 1.07 7.98 44.99
CA HIS A 349 0.17 7.74 43.87
C HIS A 349 -0.35 6.30 43.88
N ARG A 350 -1.67 6.16 43.65
CA ARG A 350 -2.36 4.88 43.56
C ARG A 350 -2.61 4.52 42.11
N PHE A 351 -1.93 3.51 41.59
CA PHE A 351 -2.18 2.89 40.30
C PHE A 351 -3.25 1.80 40.46
N ARG A 352 -4.40 1.96 39.81
CA ARG A 352 -5.53 1.02 39.95
C ARG A 352 -5.34 -0.17 39.04
N ASP A 353 -5.74 -1.35 39.50
CA ASP A 353 -5.98 -2.52 38.67
C ASP A 353 -7.31 -2.36 37.90
N ASP A 354 -7.50 -3.09 36.81
CA ASP A 354 -8.74 -3.09 36.02
C ASP A 354 -9.90 -3.76 36.79
N LYS A 355 -9.57 -4.70 37.74
CA LYS A 355 -10.53 -5.37 38.59
C LYS A 355 -10.66 -4.69 39.94
N GLU A 356 -11.85 -4.18 40.21
CA GLU A 356 -12.17 -3.62 41.55
C GLU A 356 -12.07 -4.70 42.63
N GLY A 357 -11.31 -4.45 43.67
CA GLY A 357 -11.04 -5.41 44.74
C GLY A 357 -9.88 -6.39 44.47
N GLY A 358 -9.32 -6.32 43.25
CA GLY A 358 -8.14 -7.09 42.89
C GLY A 358 -8.39 -8.55 42.53
N HIS A 359 -7.30 -9.24 42.22
CA HIS A 359 -7.28 -10.64 41.79
C HIS A 359 -6.85 -11.60 42.92
N GLY A 360 -6.48 -11.07 44.10
CA GLY A 360 -5.96 -11.88 45.22
C GLY A 360 -4.53 -12.32 44.98
N MET A 361 -4.22 -13.59 45.21
CA MET A 361 -2.88 -14.14 44.92
C MET A 361 -2.72 -14.43 43.44
N VAL A 362 -1.75 -13.76 42.78
CA VAL A 362 -1.51 -13.80 41.35
C VAL A 362 -0.07 -14.21 41.08
N ASP A 363 0.11 -15.38 40.47
CA ASP A 363 1.37 -15.84 39.88
C ASP A 363 1.50 -15.37 38.44
N MET A 364 2.58 -15.77 37.75
CA MET A 364 2.83 -15.35 36.38
C MET A 364 1.74 -15.83 35.41
N TYR A 365 1.28 -17.08 35.52
CA TYR A 365 0.22 -17.62 34.67
C TYR A 365 -1.07 -16.80 34.83
N ARG A 366 -1.53 -16.63 36.08
CA ARG A 366 -2.73 -15.83 36.37
C ARG A 366 -2.60 -14.37 35.95
N SER A 367 -1.40 -13.79 36.08
CA SER A 367 -1.16 -12.38 35.68
C SER A 367 -1.45 -12.14 34.20
N ILE A 368 -1.15 -13.12 33.34
CA ILE A 368 -1.42 -13.06 31.88
C ILE A 368 -2.88 -13.42 31.61
N VAL A 369 -3.38 -14.54 32.19
CA VAL A 369 -4.74 -15.07 31.95
C VAL A 369 -5.82 -14.09 32.37
N GLN A 370 -5.67 -13.49 33.54
CA GLN A 370 -6.61 -12.53 34.14
C GLN A 370 -6.25 -11.08 33.79
N SER A 371 -5.10 -10.85 33.15
CA SER A 371 -4.62 -9.52 32.76
C SER A 371 -4.34 -8.57 33.95
N CYS A 372 -3.92 -9.08 35.13
CA CYS A 372 -3.67 -8.29 36.34
C CYS A 372 -2.67 -7.16 36.10
N ASP A 373 -3.06 -5.89 36.27
CA ASP A 373 -2.20 -4.72 36.09
C ASP A 373 -1.20 -4.59 37.26
N THR A 374 -1.63 -4.87 38.46
CA THR A 374 -0.83 -4.75 39.69
C THR A 374 0.46 -5.56 39.62
N TYR A 375 0.42 -6.75 39.03
CA TYR A 375 1.61 -7.59 38.83
C TYR A 375 2.67 -6.86 37.98
N TYR A 376 2.27 -6.22 36.93
CA TYR A 376 3.17 -5.53 35.99
C TYR A 376 3.58 -4.14 36.47
N TYR A 377 2.79 -3.46 37.30
CA TYR A 377 3.22 -2.24 37.99
C TYR A 377 4.39 -2.50 38.91
N GLN A 378 4.31 -3.57 39.73
CA GLN A 378 5.42 -3.97 40.60
C GLN A 378 6.65 -4.36 39.78
N LEU A 379 6.45 -5.20 38.75
CA LEU A 379 7.53 -5.66 37.89
C LEU A 379 8.25 -4.50 37.19
N SER A 380 7.52 -3.52 36.66
CA SER A 380 8.10 -2.36 35.99
C SER A 380 8.89 -1.48 36.97
N ALA A 381 8.41 -1.30 38.21
CA ALA A 381 9.13 -0.59 39.25
C ALA A 381 10.48 -1.25 39.58
N GLU A 382 10.53 -2.59 39.59
CA GLU A 382 11.73 -3.37 39.86
C GLU A 382 12.73 -3.40 38.70
N MET A 383 12.23 -3.45 37.44
CA MET A 383 13.09 -3.51 36.25
C MET A 383 13.65 -2.14 35.86
N GLY A 384 12.85 -1.11 35.98
CA GLY A 384 13.20 0.20 35.47
C GLY A 384 13.09 0.28 33.93
N VAL A 385 13.02 1.50 33.41
CA VAL A 385 12.73 1.74 31.97
C VAL A 385 13.80 1.22 31.02
N ASP A 386 15.10 1.40 31.37
CA ASP A 386 16.18 1.05 30.44
C ASP A 386 16.33 -0.48 30.31
N MET A 387 16.15 -1.24 31.42
CA MET A 387 16.16 -2.70 31.37
C MET A 387 14.98 -3.24 30.53
N MET A 388 13.78 -2.66 30.68
CA MET A 388 12.64 -2.98 29.83
C MET A 388 12.92 -2.64 28.36
N HIS A 389 13.47 -1.46 28.09
CA HIS A 389 13.85 -1.03 26.73
C HIS A 389 14.79 -2.05 26.07
N ASP A 390 15.88 -2.40 26.73
CA ASP A 390 16.93 -3.27 26.18
C ASP A 390 16.39 -4.67 25.86
N PHE A 391 15.48 -5.20 26.70
CA PHE A 391 14.85 -6.48 26.46
C PHE A 391 13.81 -6.44 25.34
N MET A 392 13.02 -5.36 25.23
CA MET A 392 11.93 -5.25 24.25
C MET A 392 12.42 -4.90 22.84
N LYS A 393 13.53 -4.19 22.75
CA LYS A 393 14.09 -3.73 21.47
C LYS A 393 14.35 -4.85 20.45
N PRO A 394 14.91 -6.03 20.81
CA PRO A 394 15.06 -7.15 19.90
C PRO A 394 13.76 -7.71 19.33
N PHE A 395 12.61 -7.49 19.97
CA PHE A 395 11.29 -7.87 19.42
C PHE A 395 10.77 -6.92 18.36
N GLY A 396 11.55 -5.89 17.99
CA GLY A 396 11.18 -4.91 16.96
C GLY A 396 10.39 -3.71 17.48
N PHE A 397 10.08 -3.63 18.77
CA PHE A 397 9.42 -2.46 19.34
C PHE A 397 10.27 -1.20 19.21
N GLY A 398 9.68 -0.12 18.71
CA GLY A 398 10.37 1.13 18.50
C GLY A 398 11.38 1.12 17.34
N GLN A 399 11.33 0.13 16.45
CA GLN A 399 12.21 -0.02 15.29
C GLN A 399 11.41 -0.25 14.00
N LEU A 400 12.05 -0.03 12.86
CA LEU A 400 11.50 -0.45 11.57
C LEU A 400 11.56 -1.98 11.49
N THR A 401 10.48 -2.62 11.06
CA THR A 401 10.44 -4.07 10.81
C THR A 401 11.21 -4.45 9.55
N GLY A 402 11.38 -3.46 8.65
CA GLY A 402 12.02 -3.65 7.36
C GLY A 402 11.11 -4.32 6.34
N ILE A 403 9.79 -4.25 6.52
CA ILE A 403 8.83 -4.67 5.49
C ILE A 403 9.15 -4.00 4.15
N ASP A 404 8.81 -4.65 3.07
CA ASP A 404 9.02 -4.21 1.70
C ASP A 404 8.03 -3.12 1.23
N LEU A 405 7.59 -2.27 2.16
CA LEU A 405 6.81 -1.06 1.90
C LEU A 405 7.55 0.19 2.36
N GLU A 406 7.38 1.28 1.62
CA GLU A 406 7.90 2.59 2.01
C GLU A 406 7.06 3.23 3.13
N HIS A 407 7.67 4.21 3.82
CA HIS A 407 7.02 5.06 4.83
C HIS A 407 6.62 4.36 6.15
N GLU A 408 7.29 3.26 6.50
CA GLU A 408 7.13 2.62 7.79
C GLU A 408 7.55 3.57 8.93
N LYS A 409 6.75 3.65 10.01
CA LYS A 409 7.07 4.42 11.21
C LYS A 409 7.68 3.53 12.30
N LYS A 410 8.69 4.09 13.00
CA LYS A 410 9.38 3.40 14.09
C LYS A 410 8.54 3.12 15.33
N GLY A 411 7.48 3.92 15.58
CA GLY A 411 6.88 3.93 16.92
C GLY A 411 7.83 4.52 17.98
N ILE A 412 7.48 4.30 19.26
CA ILE A 412 8.24 4.79 20.42
C ILE A 412 8.39 3.67 21.44
N LEU A 413 9.62 3.21 21.66
CA LEU A 413 10.01 2.40 22.79
C LEU A 413 10.80 3.29 23.76
N PRO A 414 10.23 3.69 24.92
CA PRO A 414 10.82 4.67 25.78
C PRO A 414 12.09 4.15 26.51
N SER A 415 13.02 5.06 26.73
CA SER A 415 14.21 4.88 27.57
C SER A 415 14.63 6.23 28.15
N THR A 416 15.55 6.24 29.10
CA THR A 416 16.14 7.50 29.60
C THR A 416 16.84 8.26 28.48
N ALA A 417 17.51 7.54 27.55
CA ALA A 417 18.18 8.12 26.39
C ALA A 417 17.17 8.70 25.39
N TRP A 418 16.10 7.95 25.08
CA TRP A 418 15.01 8.44 24.23
C TRP A 418 14.40 9.74 24.78
N LYS A 419 14.08 9.80 26.07
CA LYS A 419 13.45 10.98 26.66
C LYS A 419 14.35 12.21 26.58
N ARG A 420 15.66 12.04 26.80
CA ARG A 420 16.64 13.13 26.63
C ARG A 420 16.69 13.67 25.20
N ALA A 421 16.59 12.79 24.22
CA ALA A 421 16.59 13.19 22.80
C ALA A 421 15.26 13.78 22.34
N ALA A 422 14.12 13.30 22.86
CA ALA A 422 12.77 13.72 22.43
C ALA A 422 12.37 15.13 22.92
N TYR A 423 12.91 15.57 24.07
CA TYR A 423 12.52 16.84 24.68
C TYR A 423 13.66 17.86 24.66
N ARG A 424 13.31 19.13 24.38
CA ARG A 424 14.30 20.24 24.32
C ARG A 424 14.62 20.85 25.70
N ARG A 425 13.64 20.86 26.62
CA ARG A 425 13.79 21.52 27.92
C ARG A 425 14.42 20.54 28.94
N PRO A 426 15.50 20.91 29.66
CA PRO A 426 16.19 20.02 30.61
C PRO A 426 15.27 19.37 31.66
N GLN A 427 14.27 20.12 32.15
CA GLN A 427 13.32 19.60 33.13
C GLN A 427 12.47 18.46 32.56
N GLN A 428 12.16 18.48 31.26
CA GLN A 428 11.38 17.44 30.56
C GLN A 428 12.25 16.24 30.17
N GLN A 429 13.58 16.41 30.09
CA GLN A 429 14.53 15.36 29.75
C GLN A 429 14.75 14.37 30.91
N LYS A 430 14.48 14.79 32.15
CA LYS A 430 14.65 13.95 33.34
C LYS A 430 13.59 12.84 33.32
N TRP A 431 14.05 11.61 33.55
CA TRP A 431 13.16 10.48 33.77
C TRP A 431 12.73 10.44 35.25
N TYR A 432 11.43 10.32 35.47
CA TYR A 432 10.88 10.17 36.84
C TYR A 432 10.42 8.72 37.03
N ALA A 433 10.74 8.12 38.16
CA ALA A 433 10.44 6.71 38.41
C ALA A 433 8.94 6.36 38.24
N GLY A 434 8.03 7.30 38.56
CA GLY A 434 6.59 7.11 38.40
C GLY A 434 6.15 6.94 36.93
N GLU A 435 6.93 7.46 35.95
CA GLU A 435 6.63 7.29 34.53
C GLU A 435 6.86 5.84 34.06
N THR A 436 7.70 5.10 34.78
CA THR A 436 8.01 3.71 34.48
C THR A 436 6.82 2.78 34.77
N ILE A 437 5.99 3.09 35.76
CA ILE A 437 4.96 2.19 36.26
C ILE A 437 3.94 1.82 35.16
N SER A 438 3.42 2.82 34.48
CA SER A 438 2.45 2.61 33.37
C SER A 438 3.04 1.90 32.14
N LEU A 439 4.38 1.94 31.97
CA LEU A 439 5.03 1.25 30.85
C LEU A 439 4.88 -0.27 30.97
N GLY A 440 4.84 -0.81 32.19
CA GLY A 440 4.70 -2.25 32.42
C GLY A 440 3.41 -2.85 31.90
N ILE A 441 2.36 -2.04 31.77
CA ILE A 441 1.08 -2.44 31.18
C ILE A 441 0.88 -1.95 29.74
N GLY A 442 1.95 -1.52 29.08
CA GLY A 442 1.91 -1.04 27.70
C GLY A 442 1.24 0.32 27.50
N GLN A 443 1.23 1.16 28.54
CA GLN A 443 0.70 2.54 28.51
C GLN A 443 1.85 3.56 28.62
N GLY A 444 1.52 4.81 28.89
CA GLY A 444 2.50 5.88 29.03
C GLY A 444 3.10 6.29 27.67
N TYR A 445 4.42 6.29 27.56
CA TYR A 445 5.12 6.66 26.32
C TYR A 445 5.22 5.53 25.29
N ASN A 446 4.83 4.30 25.63
CA ASN A 446 4.80 3.19 24.67
C ASN A 446 3.84 3.53 23.52
N SER A 447 4.34 3.48 22.28
CA SER A 447 3.52 3.75 21.10
C SER A 447 4.08 2.98 19.90
N PHE A 448 3.34 1.97 19.44
CA PHE A 448 3.79 1.06 18.39
C PHE A 448 2.79 0.98 17.24
N THR A 449 3.29 0.61 16.06
CA THR A 449 2.40 0.33 14.94
C THR A 449 1.77 -1.06 15.06
N PRO A 450 0.58 -1.28 14.47
CA PRO A 450 -0.01 -2.61 14.39
C PRO A 450 0.93 -3.65 13.76
N LEU A 451 1.74 -3.24 12.77
CA LEU A 451 2.75 -4.08 12.16
C LEU A 451 3.83 -4.51 13.17
N GLN A 452 4.35 -3.59 13.98
CA GLN A 452 5.32 -3.92 15.03
C GLN A 452 4.75 -4.90 16.04
N LEU A 453 3.49 -4.71 16.45
CA LEU A 453 2.83 -5.60 17.40
C LEU A 453 2.60 -7.00 16.82
N ALA A 454 2.19 -7.09 15.54
CA ALA A 454 2.05 -8.36 14.84
C ALA A 454 3.40 -9.07 14.68
N HIS A 455 4.44 -8.33 14.31
CA HIS A 455 5.80 -8.85 14.14
C HIS A 455 6.36 -9.38 15.46
N ALA A 456 6.24 -8.61 16.55
CA ALA A 456 6.64 -9.07 17.89
C ALA A 456 5.87 -10.34 18.30
N THR A 457 4.57 -10.41 18.01
CA THR A 457 3.74 -11.61 18.27
C THR A 457 4.22 -12.80 17.45
N ALA A 458 4.57 -12.59 16.17
CA ALA A 458 5.14 -13.64 15.32
C ALA A 458 6.51 -14.13 15.83
N ILE A 459 7.37 -13.24 16.31
CA ILE A 459 8.66 -13.58 16.92
C ILE A 459 8.46 -14.45 18.17
N LEU A 460 7.53 -14.08 19.05
CA LEU A 460 7.21 -14.89 20.23
C LEU A 460 6.65 -16.26 19.84
N ALA A 461 5.73 -16.30 18.88
CA ALA A 461 5.15 -17.54 18.34
C ALA A 461 6.22 -18.45 17.71
N ASN A 462 7.23 -17.86 17.07
CA ASN A 462 8.36 -18.54 16.40
C ASN A 462 9.58 -18.74 17.33
N ASN A 463 9.35 -18.81 18.62
CA ASN A 463 10.38 -19.11 19.64
C ASN A 463 11.62 -18.17 19.56
N GLY A 464 11.39 -16.89 19.33
CA GLY A 464 12.43 -15.86 19.28
C GLY A 464 13.16 -15.74 17.93
N VAL A 465 12.76 -16.49 16.90
CA VAL A 465 13.31 -16.32 15.55
C VAL A 465 12.66 -15.11 14.88
N VAL A 466 13.47 -14.18 14.43
CA VAL A 466 13.04 -12.94 13.80
C VAL A 466 13.11 -13.09 12.28
N MET A 467 11.96 -13.31 11.65
CA MET A 467 11.85 -13.34 10.19
C MET A 467 11.54 -11.94 9.66
N LYS A 468 12.17 -11.55 8.55
CA LYS A 468 11.87 -10.27 7.90
C LYS A 468 10.47 -10.33 7.27
N PRO A 469 9.52 -9.46 7.67
CA PRO A 469 8.19 -9.44 7.06
C PRO A 469 8.26 -8.96 5.61
N HIS A 470 7.46 -9.55 4.71
CA HIS A 470 7.42 -9.19 3.31
C HIS A 470 6.06 -9.48 2.67
N LEU A 471 5.74 -8.69 1.64
CA LEU A 471 4.50 -8.78 0.86
C LEU A 471 4.71 -9.52 -0.46
N VAL A 472 5.86 -9.34 -1.12
CA VAL A 472 6.11 -10.01 -2.40
C VAL A 472 6.67 -11.40 -2.13
N LYS A 473 5.90 -12.42 -2.51
CA LYS A 473 6.25 -13.83 -2.37
C LYS A 473 7.04 -14.38 -3.58
N ILE A 474 6.62 -13.98 -4.79
CA ILE A 474 7.27 -14.36 -6.04
C ILE A 474 7.26 -13.15 -6.96
N MET A 475 8.36 -12.93 -7.65
CA MET A 475 8.47 -11.96 -8.74
C MET A 475 8.71 -12.72 -10.05
N GLU A 476 7.86 -12.47 -11.06
CA GLU A 476 8.05 -12.95 -12.43
C GLU A 476 8.66 -11.80 -13.24
N ASP A 477 9.89 -11.97 -13.69
CA ASP A 477 10.62 -10.96 -14.46
C ASP A 477 9.91 -10.63 -15.78
N GLY A 478 9.76 -9.34 -16.08
CA GLY A 478 9.00 -8.88 -17.24
C GLY A 478 9.62 -9.23 -18.60
N GLY A 479 10.94 -9.35 -18.67
CA GLY A 479 11.68 -9.68 -19.90
C GLY A 479 11.88 -11.17 -20.08
N THR A 480 12.47 -11.81 -19.06
CA THR A 480 12.87 -13.23 -19.11
C THR A 480 11.74 -14.19 -18.77
N ARG A 481 10.68 -13.70 -18.13
CA ARG A 481 9.53 -14.49 -17.63
C ARG A 481 9.88 -15.53 -16.55
N VAL A 482 11.05 -15.41 -15.97
CA VAL A 482 11.51 -16.29 -14.90
C VAL A 482 10.86 -15.90 -13.58
N ARG A 483 10.26 -16.87 -12.89
CA ARG A 483 9.69 -16.70 -11.55
C ARG A 483 10.76 -16.89 -10.49
N THR A 484 11.02 -15.86 -9.70
CA THR A 484 11.97 -15.87 -8.60
C THR A 484 11.23 -15.76 -7.28
N PRO A 485 11.21 -16.80 -6.44
CA PRO A 485 10.60 -16.73 -5.12
C PRO A 485 11.44 -15.86 -4.18
N THR A 486 10.77 -15.10 -3.32
CA THR A 486 11.40 -14.43 -2.18
C THR A 486 11.86 -15.49 -1.18
N VAL A 487 13.16 -15.54 -0.93
CA VAL A 487 13.69 -16.46 0.09
C VAL A 487 13.39 -15.91 1.48
N PRO A 488 12.65 -16.64 2.35
CA PRO A 488 12.44 -16.22 3.72
C PRO A 488 13.77 -15.94 4.41
N LYS A 489 13.89 -14.75 5.01
CA LYS A 489 15.16 -14.32 5.62
C LYS A 489 15.02 -14.25 7.13
N GLU A 490 15.73 -15.14 7.84
CA GLU A 490 16.00 -14.96 9.28
C GLU A 490 16.91 -13.75 9.45
N SER A 491 16.43 -12.71 10.12
CA SER A 491 17.24 -11.52 10.40
C SER A 491 18.21 -11.78 11.54
N TYR A 492 17.71 -12.37 12.63
CA TYR A 492 18.47 -12.82 13.79
C TYR A 492 17.58 -13.68 14.69
N ARG A 493 18.17 -14.24 15.74
CA ARG A 493 17.48 -15.00 16.77
C ARG A 493 17.72 -14.36 18.11
N ILE A 494 16.65 -14.13 18.88
CA ILE A 494 16.74 -13.66 20.26
C ILE A 494 17.12 -14.87 21.13
N PRO A 495 18.19 -14.79 21.94
CA PRO A 495 18.64 -15.91 22.77
C PRO A 495 17.71 -16.06 24.00
N LEU A 496 16.59 -16.75 23.81
CA LEU A 496 15.58 -17.02 24.83
C LEU A 496 15.65 -18.49 25.28
N LYS A 497 15.38 -18.73 26.55
CA LYS A 497 15.24 -20.09 27.10
C LYS A 497 13.89 -20.67 26.68
N GLN A 498 13.90 -21.84 26.02
CA GLN A 498 12.67 -22.48 25.54
C GLN A 498 11.63 -22.66 26.64
N GLN A 499 12.05 -23.12 27.84
CA GLN A 499 11.16 -23.27 29.00
C GLN A 499 10.43 -21.98 29.38
N ASN A 500 11.07 -20.81 29.22
CA ASN A 500 10.44 -19.53 29.55
C ASN A 500 9.42 -19.13 28.46
N ILE A 501 9.74 -19.38 27.18
CA ILE A 501 8.81 -19.18 26.06
C ILE A 501 7.56 -20.06 26.27
N ASP A 502 7.75 -21.34 26.64
CA ASP A 502 6.66 -22.29 26.84
C ASP A 502 5.72 -21.86 27.94
N VAL A 503 6.25 -21.35 29.07
CA VAL A 503 5.43 -20.77 30.17
C VAL A 503 4.56 -19.63 29.64
N ILE A 504 5.11 -18.71 28.86
CA ILE A 504 4.38 -17.56 28.31
C ILE A 504 3.34 -18.00 27.29
N LYS A 505 3.71 -18.90 26.37
CA LYS A 505 2.76 -19.42 25.36
C LYS A 505 1.61 -20.20 26.03
N GLN A 506 1.88 -21.01 27.04
CA GLN A 506 0.85 -21.69 27.84
C GLN A 506 -0.10 -20.71 28.54
N ALA A 507 0.43 -19.63 29.11
CA ALA A 507 -0.40 -18.59 29.72
C ALA A 507 -1.26 -17.86 28.68
N MET A 508 -0.72 -17.59 27.46
CA MET A 508 -1.50 -17.02 26.36
C MET A 508 -2.59 -17.99 25.86
N VAL A 509 -2.36 -19.31 25.89
CA VAL A 509 -3.41 -20.31 25.63
C VAL A 509 -4.48 -20.24 26.74
N GLY A 510 -4.08 -20.07 27.99
CA GLY A 510 -4.98 -19.86 29.12
C GLY A 510 -5.91 -18.64 28.94
N VAL A 511 -5.43 -17.53 28.36
CA VAL A 511 -6.27 -16.36 28.06
C VAL A 511 -7.48 -16.75 27.20
N ILE A 512 -7.27 -17.62 26.21
CA ILE A 512 -8.30 -18.08 25.26
C ILE A 512 -9.19 -19.17 25.90
N ARG A 513 -8.63 -20.07 26.71
CA ARG A 513 -9.39 -21.20 27.30
C ARG A 513 -10.26 -20.81 28.48
N GLU A 514 -9.74 -20.01 29.41
CA GLU A 514 -10.36 -19.72 30.69
C GLU A 514 -10.21 -18.27 31.15
N GLY A 515 -9.49 -17.45 30.37
CA GLY A 515 -9.18 -16.07 30.69
C GLY A 515 -10.12 -15.05 30.04
N THR A 516 -9.56 -13.86 29.79
CA THR A 516 -10.31 -12.67 29.32
C THR A 516 -10.95 -12.85 27.95
N ALA A 517 -10.52 -13.81 27.13
CA ALA A 517 -11.09 -14.07 25.79
C ALA A 517 -11.94 -15.37 25.71
N ALA A 518 -12.08 -16.13 26.80
CA ALA A 518 -12.69 -17.46 26.79
C ALA A 518 -14.09 -17.52 26.17
N LYS A 519 -14.93 -16.51 26.41
CA LYS A 519 -16.29 -16.45 25.85
C LYS A 519 -16.29 -16.35 24.33
N VAL A 520 -15.37 -15.54 23.78
CA VAL A 520 -15.27 -15.32 22.33
C VAL A 520 -14.74 -16.57 21.62
N PHE A 521 -13.80 -17.27 22.23
CA PHE A 521 -13.12 -18.43 21.65
C PHE A 521 -13.67 -19.78 22.13
N ALA A 522 -14.88 -19.82 22.66
CA ALA A 522 -15.53 -21.08 23.03
C ALA A 522 -15.68 -22.00 21.81
N ASN A 523 -15.48 -23.32 22.02
CA ASN A 523 -15.63 -24.37 21.01
C ASN A 523 -14.70 -24.20 19.77
N LEU A 524 -13.44 -23.79 19.99
CA LEU A 524 -12.43 -23.82 18.93
C LEU A 524 -12.11 -25.25 18.49
N GLY A 525 -11.92 -25.46 17.19
CA GLY A 525 -11.43 -26.72 16.61
C GLY A 525 -9.89 -26.85 16.63
N TYR A 526 -9.17 -25.91 17.24
CA TYR A 526 -7.70 -25.84 17.31
C TYR A 526 -7.28 -25.14 18.61
N ALA A 527 -6.03 -25.33 19.03
CA ALA A 527 -5.47 -24.58 20.13
C ALA A 527 -4.90 -23.26 19.63
N ALA A 528 -5.15 -22.16 20.35
CA ALA A 528 -4.60 -20.85 20.03
C ALA A 528 -4.13 -20.15 21.31
N GLY A 529 -3.10 -19.33 21.18
CA GLY A 529 -2.66 -18.41 22.23
C GLY A 529 -3.05 -16.97 21.87
N GLY A 530 -3.38 -16.14 22.88
CA GLY A 530 -3.71 -14.75 22.62
C GLY A 530 -3.64 -13.85 23.85
N LYS A 531 -3.84 -12.55 23.63
CA LYS A 531 -3.91 -11.56 24.70
C LYS A 531 -4.81 -10.40 24.32
N THR A 532 -5.79 -10.10 25.17
CA THR A 532 -6.62 -8.90 25.10
C THR A 532 -5.83 -7.66 25.49
N GLY A 533 -6.10 -6.55 24.86
CA GLY A 533 -5.57 -5.23 25.22
C GLY A 533 -6.65 -4.15 25.17
N THR A 534 -6.45 -3.14 25.98
CA THR A 534 -7.23 -1.90 25.96
C THR A 534 -6.24 -0.74 26.08
N ALA A 535 -6.28 0.18 25.14
CA ALA A 535 -5.42 1.36 25.15
C ALA A 535 -6.24 2.60 25.49
N GLN A 536 -5.89 3.26 26.57
CA GLN A 536 -6.59 4.47 27.02
C GLN A 536 -6.35 5.63 26.05
N VAL A 537 -7.45 6.30 25.66
CA VAL A 537 -7.43 7.48 24.79
C VAL A 537 -7.46 8.77 25.60
N ILE A 538 -8.24 8.80 26.67
CA ILE A 538 -8.37 9.97 27.54
C ILE A 538 -7.97 9.64 28.97
N ALA A 539 -7.40 10.62 29.66
CA ALA A 539 -7.13 10.52 31.09
C ALA A 539 -8.43 10.59 31.90
N ILE A 540 -8.68 9.58 32.75
CA ILE A 540 -9.83 9.56 33.65
C ILE A 540 -9.46 10.37 34.91
N LYS A 541 -10.34 11.28 35.34
CA LYS A 541 -10.13 12.05 36.56
C LYS A 541 -10.06 11.17 37.81
N LYS A 542 -9.32 11.63 38.81
CA LYS A 542 -8.95 10.86 40.02
C LYS A 542 -10.12 10.15 40.72
N ASN A 543 -11.36 10.68 40.61
CA ASN A 543 -12.56 10.16 41.31
C ASN A 543 -13.67 9.68 40.34
N GLU A 544 -13.39 9.58 39.04
CA GLU A 544 -14.35 9.12 38.03
C GLU A 544 -14.03 7.67 37.66
N LYS A 545 -15.08 6.90 37.32
CA LYS A 545 -14.97 5.57 36.70
C LYS A 545 -15.16 5.71 35.22
N TYR A 546 -14.37 4.95 34.44
CA TYR A 546 -14.59 4.85 33.00
C TYR A 546 -16.01 4.33 32.71
N ASN A 547 -16.75 5.06 31.89
CA ASN A 547 -18.07 4.66 31.45
C ASN A 547 -18.23 4.98 29.94
N ALA A 548 -18.05 3.96 29.11
CA ALA A 548 -18.11 4.08 27.66
C ALA A 548 -19.44 4.68 27.13
N SER A 549 -20.56 4.50 27.85
CA SER A 549 -21.85 5.04 27.43
C SER A 549 -21.98 6.55 27.63
N LYS A 550 -21.12 7.15 28.47
CA LYS A 550 -21.09 8.59 28.77
C LYS A 550 -19.99 9.34 28.02
N ILE A 551 -19.15 8.61 27.30
CA ILE A 551 -18.00 9.16 26.57
C ILE A 551 -18.32 9.15 25.09
N ASP A 552 -18.05 10.27 24.39
CA ASP A 552 -18.11 10.33 22.93
C ASP A 552 -17.37 9.15 22.30
N GLU A 553 -17.93 8.57 21.26
CA GLU A 553 -17.38 7.36 20.63
C GLU A 553 -15.88 7.53 20.31
N ARG A 554 -15.47 8.69 19.79
CA ARG A 554 -14.08 8.96 19.40
C ARG A 554 -13.10 9.12 20.57
N HIS A 555 -13.59 9.23 21.79
CA HIS A 555 -12.80 9.31 23.00
C HIS A 555 -12.78 7.99 23.79
N ARG A 556 -13.51 6.96 23.33
CA ARG A 556 -13.46 5.64 23.97
C ARG A 556 -12.10 4.99 23.76
N ASP A 557 -11.75 4.09 24.66
CA ASP A 557 -10.50 3.35 24.58
C ASP A 557 -10.41 2.51 23.32
N HIS A 558 -9.19 2.29 22.82
CA HIS A 558 -8.97 1.39 21.69
C HIS A 558 -8.98 -0.07 22.16
N SER A 559 -9.62 -0.92 21.38
CA SER A 559 -9.67 -2.37 21.58
C SER A 559 -8.53 -3.04 20.81
N LEU A 560 -7.70 -3.83 21.51
CA LEU A 560 -6.59 -4.56 20.90
C LEU A 560 -6.70 -6.07 21.21
N PHE A 561 -6.14 -6.86 20.32
CA PHE A 561 -5.94 -8.28 20.53
C PHE A 561 -4.71 -8.77 19.77
N THR A 562 -3.94 -9.67 20.37
CA THR A 562 -2.89 -10.42 19.68
C THR A 562 -3.16 -11.90 19.81
N ALA A 563 -2.85 -12.68 18.77
CA ALA A 563 -3.03 -14.12 18.79
C ALA A 563 -2.00 -14.82 17.90
N PHE A 564 -1.81 -16.11 18.14
CA PHE A 564 -1.15 -17.03 17.24
C PHE A 564 -1.84 -18.40 17.27
N ALA A 565 -1.83 -19.09 16.14
CA ALA A 565 -2.47 -20.38 16.00
C ALA A 565 -1.84 -21.21 14.83
N PRO A 566 -1.88 -22.57 14.91
CA PRO A 566 -2.10 -23.37 16.13
C PRO A 566 -1.06 -23.09 17.21
N ALA A 567 -1.36 -23.37 18.48
CA ALA A 567 -0.48 -23.00 19.60
C ALA A 567 0.86 -23.77 19.63
N ASP A 568 0.86 -25.01 19.16
CA ASP A 568 2.02 -25.91 19.10
C ASP A 568 2.91 -25.65 17.87
N ASN A 569 2.32 -25.40 16.71
CA ASN A 569 3.01 -25.09 15.46
C ASN A 569 2.35 -23.88 14.79
N PRO A 570 2.67 -22.65 15.20
CA PRO A 570 2.01 -21.47 14.73
C PRO A 570 2.19 -21.22 13.22
N ARG A 571 1.07 -21.18 12.48
CA ARG A 571 1.00 -20.88 11.06
C ARG A 571 0.58 -19.44 10.79
N ILE A 572 -0.02 -18.79 11.79
CA ILE A 572 -0.49 -17.42 11.70
C ILE A 572 -0.31 -16.73 13.06
N ALA A 573 0.23 -15.52 13.03
CA ALA A 573 0.27 -14.59 14.16
C ALA A 573 -0.44 -13.29 13.76
N ILE A 574 -1.30 -12.79 14.63
CA ILE A 574 -2.19 -11.65 14.35
C ILE A 574 -2.01 -10.59 15.43
N ALA A 575 -2.02 -9.32 15.01
CA ALA A 575 -2.32 -8.19 15.88
C ALA A 575 -3.40 -7.33 15.24
N ILE A 576 -4.36 -6.93 16.06
CA ILE A 576 -5.47 -6.06 15.66
C ILE A 576 -5.61 -4.90 16.63
N ILE A 577 -6.02 -3.77 16.08
CA ILE A 577 -6.57 -2.63 16.80
C ILE A 577 -7.90 -2.22 16.19
N VAL A 578 -8.91 -2.01 17.02
CA VAL A 578 -10.17 -1.37 16.68
C VAL A 578 -10.21 -0.05 17.44
N GLU A 579 -10.07 1.04 16.69
CA GLU A 579 -10.09 2.39 17.28
C GLU A 579 -11.42 2.63 17.98
N ASN A 580 -11.35 3.13 19.22
CA ASN A 580 -12.52 3.50 20.03
C ASN A 580 -13.52 2.34 20.28
N GLY A 581 -13.04 1.08 20.12
CA GLY A 581 -13.85 -0.13 20.25
C GLY A 581 -14.09 -0.59 21.72
N GLY A 582 -13.47 0.07 22.69
CA GLY A 582 -13.56 -0.31 24.10
C GLY A 582 -12.72 -1.52 24.47
N PHE A 583 -13.30 -2.51 25.15
CA PHE A 583 -12.56 -3.68 25.62
C PHE A 583 -12.12 -4.62 24.50
N GLY A 584 -10.87 -5.13 24.60
CA GLY A 584 -10.26 -6.01 23.60
C GLY A 584 -11.07 -7.27 23.29
N ALA A 585 -11.68 -7.87 24.31
CA ALA A 585 -12.55 -9.04 24.16
C ALA A 585 -13.86 -8.74 23.39
N THR A 586 -14.32 -7.49 23.34
CA THR A 586 -15.63 -7.13 22.78
C THR A 586 -15.56 -6.79 21.30
N ALA A 587 -14.55 -6.03 20.87
CA ALA A 587 -14.47 -5.55 19.50
C ALA A 587 -13.36 -6.21 18.67
N ALA A 588 -12.17 -6.41 19.24
CA ALA A 588 -11.02 -6.94 18.54
C ALA A 588 -10.99 -8.47 18.45
N ALA A 589 -11.24 -9.17 19.58
CA ALA A 589 -11.17 -10.62 19.65
C ALA A 589 -12.14 -11.35 18.69
N PRO A 590 -13.40 -10.91 18.47
CA PRO A 590 -14.31 -11.57 17.51
C PRO A 590 -13.76 -11.54 16.07
N ILE A 591 -13.18 -10.43 15.63
CA ILE A 591 -12.59 -10.31 14.30
C ILE A 591 -11.41 -11.27 14.13
N VAL A 592 -10.55 -11.37 15.17
CA VAL A 592 -9.43 -12.32 15.15
C VAL A 592 -9.92 -13.75 15.10
N ARG A 593 -11.01 -14.08 15.82
CA ARG A 593 -11.61 -15.41 15.74
C ARG A 593 -12.07 -15.74 14.32
N GLU A 594 -12.78 -14.86 13.67
CA GLU A 594 -13.20 -15.06 12.26
C GLU A 594 -12.01 -15.27 11.33
N ALA A 595 -10.96 -14.47 11.49
CA ALA A 595 -9.74 -14.63 10.71
C ALA A 595 -9.07 -16.00 10.92
N LEU A 596 -8.97 -16.46 12.17
CA LEU A 596 -8.38 -17.75 12.51
C LEU A 596 -9.25 -18.94 12.03
N ASP A 597 -10.56 -18.86 12.24
CA ASP A 597 -11.52 -19.89 11.81
C ASP A 597 -11.51 -20.03 10.27
N PHE A 598 -11.44 -18.91 9.54
CA PHE A 598 -11.30 -18.93 8.10
C PHE A 598 -9.96 -19.54 7.65
N TYR A 599 -8.84 -19.00 8.17
CA TYR A 599 -7.51 -19.42 7.72
C TYR A 599 -7.17 -20.88 8.03
N LEU A 600 -7.61 -21.38 9.20
CA LEU A 600 -7.29 -22.73 9.67
C LEU A 600 -8.33 -23.79 9.28
N LEU A 601 -9.60 -23.43 9.19
CA LEU A 601 -10.72 -24.35 9.00
C LEU A 601 -11.54 -24.09 7.72
N GLY A 602 -11.25 -23.01 6.98
CA GLY A 602 -12.06 -22.59 5.82
C GLY A 602 -13.48 -22.12 6.18
N LYS A 603 -13.75 -21.83 7.46
CA LYS A 603 -15.09 -21.47 7.92
C LYS A 603 -15.32 -19.97 7.82
N ARG A 604 -16.42 -19.56 7.19
CA ARG A 604 -16.94 -18.18 7.20
C ARG A 604 -18.16 -18.11 8.11
N THR A 605 -18.21 -17.15 9.02
CA THR A 605 -19.34 -16.94 9.95
C THR A 605 -20.28 -15.82 9.50
N GLY A 606 -19.82 -14.93 8.62
CA GLY A 606 -20.61 -13.82 8.05
C GLY A 606 -21.49 -14.24 6.85
N PRO A 607 -22.49 -13.41 6.49
CA PRO A 607 -23.27 -13.64 5.28
C PRO A 607 -22.33 -13.62 4.06
N GLN A 608 -22.42 -14.68 3.23
CA GLN A 608 -21.80 -14.64 1.91
C GLN A 608 -22.56 -13.59 1.08
N GLN A 609 -21.87 -12.52 0.72
CA GLN A 609 -22.37 -11.67 -0.36
C GLN A 609 -22.16 -12.41 -1.67
N ASP A 610 -23.14 -12.40 -2.55
CA ASP A 610 -22.99 -12.87 -3.93
C ASP A 610 -21.93 -11.98 -4.61
N GLU A 611 -20.68 -12.38 -4.51
CA GLU A 611 -19.56 -11.68 -5.14
C GLU A 611 -19.53 -12.04 -6.63
N ALA A 612 -19.32 -11.03 -7.47
CA ALA A 612 -19.04 -11.28 -8.88
C ALA A 612 -17.83 -12.23 -9.02
N PRO A 613 -17.79 -13.09 -10.03
CA PRO A 613 -16.68 -14.00 -10.24
C PRO A 613 -15.38 -13.22 -10.34
N VAL A 614 -14.41 -13.58 -9.50
CA VAL A 614 -13.11 -12.92 -9.42
C VAL A 614 -12.16 -13.60 -10.41
N GLU A 615 -11.47 -12.79 -11.20
CA GLU A 615 -10.45 -13.29 -12.14
C GLU A 615 -9.31 -13.96 -11.37
N ARG A 616 -9.04 -15.23 -11.71
CA ARG A 616 -8.01 -16.04 -11.08
C ARG A 616 -7.08 -16.65 -12.12
N ILE A 617 -5.80 -16.51 -11.94
CA ILE A 617 -4.75 -17.09 -12.78
C ILE A 617 -4.25 -18.38 -12.11
N ASP A 618 -4.11 -19.46 -12.86
CA ASP A 618 -3.51 -20.69 -12.35
C ASP A 618 -2.00 -20.52 -12.19
N LEU A 619 -1.55 -20.41 -10.95
CA LEU A 619 -0.13 -20.27 -10.61
C LEU A 619 0.67 -21.56 -10.78
N SER A 620 0.02 -22.72 -10.91
CA SER A 620 0.69 -23.99 -11.19
C SER A 620 1.13 -24.10 -12.65
N ASP A 621 0.50 -23.32 -13.55
CA ASP A 621 0.93 -23.18 -14.93
C ASP A 621 2.28 -22.44 -14.98
N THR A 622 3.28 -23.06 -15.59
CA THR A 622 4.63 -22.52 -15.69
C THR A 622 4.78 -21.48 -16.80
N ARG A 623 3.76 -21.30 -17.64
CA ARG A 623 3.73 -20.24 -18.65
C ARG A 623 3.70 -18.85 -17.99
N PRO A 624 4.09 -17.79 -18.72
CA PRO A 624 3.98 -16.40 -18.24
C PRO A 624 2.55 -16.08 -17.79
N LEU A 625 2.42 -15.38 -16.65
CA LEU A 625 1.09 -15.01 -16.09
C LEU A 625 0.20 -14.28 -17.11
N ALA A 626 0.81 -13.43 -17.95
CA ALA A 626 0.07 -12.70 -18.98
C ALA A 626 -0.51 -13.60 -20.08
N GLU A 627 0.17 -14.69 -20.42
CA GLU A 627 -0.29 -15.68 -21.42
C GLU A 627 -1.38 -16.57 -20.85
N VAL A 628 -1.20 -17.09 -19.63
CA VAL A 628 -2.21 -17.89 -18.93
C VAL A 628 -3.52 -17.10 -18.81
N ARG A 629 -3.40 -15.81 -18.51
CA ARG A 629 -4.54 -14.90 -18.43
C ARG A 629 -5.22 -14.71 -19.78
N ALA A 630 -4.46 -14.48 -20.85
CA ALA A 630 -5.02 -14.26 -22.19
C ALA A 630 -5.82 -15.46 -22.70
N ASP A 631 -5.37 -16.68 -22.41
CA ASP A 631 -6.10 -17.91 -22.75
C ASP A 631 -7.42 -18.00 -21.99
N GLN A 632 -7.45 -17.67 -20.71
CA GLN A 632 -8.67 -17.67 -19.89
C GLN A 632 -9.69 -16.63 -20.37
N ASP A 633 -9.23 -15.42 -20.76
CA ASP A 633 -10.09 -14.39 -21.35
C ASP A 633 -10.69 -14.86 -22.71
N SER A 634 -9.96 -15.67 -23.49
CA SER A 634 -10.42 -16.21 -24.79
C SER A 634 -11.44 -17.34 -24.64
N GLU A 635 -11.34 -18.16 -23.60
CA GLU A 635 -12.27 -19.25 -23.30
C GLU A 635 -13.57 -18.80 -22.62
N GLY A 636 -13.54 -17.64 -21.95
CA GLY A 636 -14.67 -17.03 -21.22
C GLY A 636 -15.58 -16.12 -22.06
N GLY A 637 -15.33 -15.95 -23.35
CA GLY A 637 -16.20 -15.20 -24.26
C GLY A 637 -17.62 -15.79 -24.31
N PRO A 638 -18.67 -14.97 -24.55
CA PRO A 638 -20.05 -15.45 -24.54
C PRO A 638 -20.21 -16.57 -25.56
N ARG A 639 -20.52 -17.76 -25.08
CA ARG A 639 -20.97 -18.86 -25.94
C ARG A 639 -22.28 -18.39 -26.59
N GLU A 640 -22.21 -17.95 -27.84
CA GLU A 640 -23.38 -17.72 -28.67
C GLU A 640 -24.19 -19.03 -28.79
N GLY A 641 -25.46 -18.93 -28.41
CA GLY A 641 -26.57 -19.66 -28.98
C GLY A 641 -26.46 -21.19 -28.99
N ALA A 642 -26.87 -21.86 -27.92
CA ALA A 642 -27.50 -23.17 -28.08
C ALA A 642 -28.80 -22.97 -28.87
N GLU A 643 -28.76 -23.23 -30.17
CA GLU A 643 -29.95 -23.40 -31.00
C GLU A 643 -30.91 -24.40 -30.34
N THR A 644 -32.05 -23.91 -29.93
CA THR A 644 -33.23 -24.74 -29.61
C THR A 644 -33.70 -25.41 -30.91
N GLN A 645 -33.25 -26.62 -31.15
CA GLN A 645 -33.94 -27.50 -32.12
C GLN A 645 -35.36 -27.77 -31.59
N GLY A 646 -36.30 -27.09 -32.22
CA GLY A 646 -37.70 -27.40 -32.07
C GLY A 646 -38.02 -28.80 -32.55
N ASN A 647 -38.51 -29.63 -31.66
CA ASN A 647 -39.15 -30.88 -32.01
C ASN A 647 -40.52 -30.55 -32.59
N ARG A 648 -40.68 -30.82 -33.89
CA ARG A 648 -41.98 -31.04 -34.52
C ARG A 648 -42.20 -32.56 -34.50
N ASP A 649 -43.13 -32.99 -33.70
CA ASP A 649 -44.21 -33.92 -34.06
C ASP A 649 -45.14 -34.07 -32.85
#